data_ee9c399fd36541805c7e6d0ab30445af
#
_entry.id   ee9c399fd36541805c7e6d0ab30445af
#
_cell.length_a   1.000
_cell.length_b   1.000
_cell.length_c   1.000
_cell.angle_alpha   90.00
_cell.angle_beta   90.00
_cell.angle_gamma   90.00
#
_symmetry.space_group_name_H-M   'P 1'
#
loop_
_entity.id
_entity.type
_entity.pdbx_description
1 polymer ?
#
loop_
_entity_poly.entity_id
_entity_poly.type
_entity_poly.pdbx_seq_one_letter_code
_entity_poly.pdbx_strand_id
1 'polypeptide(L)'
;MKKYFLLIIIILASVLIWNNSTFDFKFDVVKSSPSFLLDKKIENKIDDLISQLSLEEKIGQTCQITLESVLQKNLAGKMIVPYKIDTTKLSEAINKYKIGSILNVANGPDGPTFNIEKWKSVINTVQDYAANSSSGIPVIYGVDAIHGATYTSNSTLFPQEIGLAASWDLSLAKSMGEVTAYETRASGIPWNFSPVLDLGRTPIWSRFFETLGEDVYLTKKMGAAIVEGYQGGSKIDEKHVAACLKHYVGYGSPRSGRDRTPALIPQRTMEELHLPPFEEAIKKGALTVMINSGEVNGIPGHKNKYLITDVLKNKWGFAGFTVSDWEDFIMLHKVAQTDSSVKQGIASAINAGVDMSMVPNNPEYKKYCKLLIELVNEGAVSKDRINDAVRRILRVKHHLNLFEQPTVNYSSYTDFGSKKHIAKAYRAAAESVTLLKNTDNILPLNKNARIMVIGPSANSLSCLNGAWTHTWQGVEEKYHNNHPTIKEAIENEVGEISYFKGSIMSMENGDEVDLPSQDLKAAVNACKNHDVAIVCLGELPSTERPGDIYSLDMALEQRNIIKQLSKTGIPIVLVLVEGRPKIINDIEPLSAAVLQAYLPGDQGGRAVSDILFGKVNPSGKLPYTYPRHNGVVMHYDHKQSELINGNTWQNDFFNPQWEFAHGLSYTTFEYSELSLNKKNLYSNDKDSIVVSVSITNTGKREGKESVQLYINDHYATISPSLKKLIAFDKISLLPSEKKTLTFSIRNEDLMFYGADNIWQSEEGSFSVIIKDLKSTFNLKND
;
A
#
# COMPACT_ATOMS: atom_id res chain seq x y z
N MET A 1 17.66 58.83 -28.73
CA MET A 1 16.43 58.09 -29.10
C MET A 1 16.70 56.77 -29.84
N LYS A 2 17.51 56.69 -30.90
CA LYS A 2 17.78 55.41 -31.59
C LYS A 2 18.39 54.27 -30.78
N LYS A 3 19.25 54.53 -29.78
CA LYS A 3 19.86 53.51 -28.94
C LYS A 3 18.90 52.89 -27.91
N TYR A 4 17.92 53.62 -27.44
CA TYR A 4 16.90 53.08 -26.52
C TYR A 4 15.81 52.29 -27.27
N PHE A 5 15.56 52.62 -28.52
CA PHE A 5 14.61 51.84 -29.35
C PHE A 5 15.17 50.46 -29.69
N LEU A 6 16.46 50.35 -29.94
CA LEU A 6 17.13 49.07 -30.19
C LEU A 6 17.16 48.16 -28.91
N LEU A 7 17.35 48.77 -27.74
CA LEU A 7 17.34 48.03 -26.47
C LEU A 7 15.93 47.47 -26.12
N ILE A 8 14.88 48.26 -26.40
CA ILE A 8 13.49 47.84 -26.20
C ILE A 8 13.10 46.69 -27.17
N ILE A 9 13.58 46.73 -28.42
CA ILE A 9 13.35 45.66 -29.39
C ILE A 9 14.09 44.37 -29.00
N ILE A 10 15.31 44.48 -28.45
CA ILE A 10 16.07 43.29 -27.94
C ILE A 10 15.42 42.73 -26.70
N ILE A 11 14.90 43.54 -25.79
CA ILE A 11 14.19 43.06 -24.59
C ILE A 11 12.84 42.44 -24.98
N LEU A 12 12.09 43.03 -25.93
CA LEU A 12 10.85 42.44 -26.44
C LEU A 12 11.10 41.15 -27.22
N ALA A 13 12.18 41.07 -28.00
CA ALA A 13 12.55 39.83 -28.70
C ALA A 13 13.04 38.75 -27.70
N SER A 14 13.76 39.09 -26.65
CA SER A 14 14.13 38.11 -25.61
C SER A 14 12.94 37.64 -24.76
N VAL A 15 11.97 38.52 -24.48
CA VAL A 15 10.73 38.15 -23.80
C VAL A 15 9.83 37.28 -24.70
N LEU A 16 9.79 37.54 -26.02
CA LEU A 16 9.09 36.69 -26.98
C LEU A 16 9.77 35.33 -27.22
N ILE A 17 11.09 35.27 -27.16
CA ILE A 17 11.86 34.04 -27.24
C ILE A 17 11.72 33.24 -25.92
N TRP A 18 11.61 33.89 -24.77
CA TRP A 18 11.40 33.19 -23.49
C TRP A 18 9.97 32.71 -23.30
N ASN A 19 8.98 33.37 -23.89
CA ASN A 19 7.58 32.88 -23.89
C ASN A 19 7.31 31.77 -24.92
N ASN A 20 8.21 31.52 -25.88
CA ASN A 20 8.07 30.45 -26.89
C ASN A 20 9.06 29.29 -26.69
N SER A 21 9.87 29.27 -25.64
CA SER A 21 10.57 28.04 -25.25
C SER A 21 9.62 27.15 -24.47
N THR A 22 8.68 26.54 -25.16
CA THR A 22 8.18 25.23 -24.77
C THR A 22 9.40 24.30 -24.82
N PHE A 23 9.90 23.91 -23.68
CA PHE A 23 10.80 22.75 -23.60
C PHE A 23 10.01 21.57 -24.10
N ASP A 24 10.11 21.25 -25.39
CA ASP A 24 9.67 19.98 -25.93
C ASP A 24 10.61 18.91 -25.36
N PHE A 25 10.25 18.37 -24.22
CA PHE A 25 10.82 17.12 -23.76
C PHE A 25 10.40 16.03 -24.74
N LYS A 26 11.25 15.72 -25.70
CA LYS A 26 11.09 14.51 -26.53
C LYS A 26 11.38 13.32 -25.61
N PHE A 27 10.33 12.78 -25.00
CA PHE A 27 10.42 11.49 -24.33
C PHE A 27 10.39 10.38 -25.40
N ASP A 28 11.31 9.43 -25.27
CA ASP A 28 11.10 8.16 -25.93
C ASP A 28 9.87 7.50 -25.30
N VAL A 29 8.84 7.32 -26.11
CA VAL A 29 7.55 6.77 -25.64
C VAL A 29 7.74 5.30 -25.33
N VAL A 30 7.92 4.99 -24.05
CA VAL A 30 7.89 3.61 -23.55
C VAL A 30 6.44 3.24 -23.28
N LYS A 31 5.78 2.57 -24.24
CA LYS A 31 4.41 2.09 -24.03
C LYS A 31 4.38 0.97 -22.99
N SER A 32 4.17 1.33 -21.73
CA SER A 32 4.09 0.38 -20.60
C SER A 32 2.73 -0.33 -20.51
N SER A 33 1.64 0.32 -20.94
CA SER A 33 0.31 -0.32 -20.93
C SER A 33 0.20 -1.43 -21.98
N PRO A 34 -0.35 -2.60 -21.60
CA PRO A 34 -0.58 -3.69 -22.54
C PRO A 34 -1.52 -3.30 -23.69
N SER A 35 -1.20 -3.75 -24.90
CA SER A 35 -1.95 -3.41 -26.13
C SER A 35 -3.41 -3.92 -26.12
N PHE A 36 -3.72 -4.99 -25.36
CA PHE A 36 -5.09 -5.51 -25.26
C PHE A 36 -6.08 -4.51 -24.67
N LEU A 37 -5.60 -3.53 -23.89
CA LEU A 37 -6.44 -2.46 -23.33
C LEU A 37 -6.95 -1.48 -24.40
N LEU A 38 -6.36 -1.48 -25.59
CA LEU A 38 -6.75 -0.64 -26.72
C LEU A 38 -7.38 -1.48 -27.85
N ASP A 39 -8.33 -2.37 -27.49
CA ASP A 39 -9.07 -3.18 -28.45
C ASP A 39 -9.91 -2.30 -29.40
N LYS A 40 -9.68 -2.42 -30.71
CA LYS A 40 -10.34 -1.59 -31.75
C LYS A 40 -11.86 -1.70 -31.74
N LYS A 41 -12.41 -2.87 -31.38
CA LYS A 41 -13.88 -3.05 -31.34
C LYS A 41 -14.47 -2.29 -30.18
N ILE A 42 -13.78 -2.31 -29.03
CA ILE A 42 -14.18 -1.55 -27.83
C ILE A 42 -14.03 -0.05 -28.13
N GLU A 43 -12.90 0.40 -28.69
CA GLU A 43 -12.68 1.81 -29.01
C GLU A 43 -13.72 2.36 -30.00
N ASN A 44 -14.09 1.59 -31.03
CA ASN A 44 -15.14 2.00 -31.96
C ASN A 44 -16.53 2.16 -31.29
N LYS A 45 -16.90 1.21 -30.39
CA LYS A 45 -18.12 1.34 -29.57
C LYS A 45 -18.12 2.60 -28.73
N ILE A 46 -16.95 2.93 -28.15
CA ILE A 46 -16.77 4.11 -27.31
C ILE A 46 -16.88 5.39 -28.14
N ASP A 47 -16.28 5.41 -29.32
CA ASP A 47 -16.40 6.56 -30.26
C ASP A 47 -17.86 6.83 -30.63
N ASP A 48 -18.58 5.79 -31.02
CA ASP A 48 -20.00 5.88 -31.33
C ASP A 48 -20.81 6.42 -30.16
N LEU A 49 -20.56 5.89 -28.94
CA LEU A 49 -21.25 6.33 -27.71
C LEU A 49 -20.94 7.80 -27.39
N ILE A 50 -19.66 8.19 -27.40
CA ILE A 50 -19.24 9.57 -27.09
C ILE A 50 -19.86 10.56 -28.07
N SER A 51 -20.02 10.19 -29.35
CA SER A 51 -20.63 11.05 -30.36
C SER A 51 -22.11 11.37 -30.09
N GLN A 52 -22.81 10.50 -29.36
CA GLN A 52 -24.23 10.61 -29.01
C GLN A 52 -24.48 11.29 -27.67
N LEU A 53 -23.49 11.29 -26.77
CA LEU A 53 -23.64 11.85 -25.43
C LEU A 53 -23.67 13.37 -25.42
N SER A 54 -24.62 13.95 -24.68
CA SER A 54 -24.63 15.37 -24.33
C SER A 54 -23.45 15.76 -23.45
N LEU A 55 -23.19 17.07 -23.30
CA LEU A 55 -22.13 17.56 -22.43
C LEU A 55 -22.41 17.18 -20.96
N GLU A 56 -23.65 17.25 -20.54
CA GLU A 56 -24.10 16.89 -19.18
C GLU A 56 -23.85 15.40 -18.90
N GLU A 57 -24.16 14.53 -19.85
CA GLU A 57 -23.90 13.08 -19.72
C GLU A 57 -22.40 12.78 -19.65
N LYS A 58 -21.58 13.44 -20.45
CA LYS A 58 -20.12 13.32 -20.39
C LYS A 58 -19.56 13.77 -19.05
N ILE A 59 -20.01 14.92 -18.55
CA ILE A 59 -19.55 15.47 -17.28
C ILE A 59 -19.99 14.60 -16.10
N GLY A 60 -21.21 14.07 -16.12
CA GLY A 60 -21.68 13.15 -15.08
C GLY A 60 -20.79 11.90 -14.97
N GLN A 61 -20.25 11.38 -16.09
CA GLN A 61 -19.32 10.24 -16.06
C GLN A 61 -17.98 10.56 -15.35
N THR A 62 -17.58 11.83 -15.30
CA THR A 62 -16.35 12.27 -14.61
C THR A 62 -16.55 12.55 -13.12
N CYS A 63 -17.72 12.25 -12.58
CA CYS A 63 -18.08 12.53 -11.18
C CYS A 63 -18.34 11.24 -10.40
N GLN A 64 -17.67 11.12 -9.25
CA GLN A 64 -17.86 10.04 -8.29
C GLN A 64 -18.38 10.57 -6.95
N ILE A 65 -19.41 9.94 -6.41
CA ILE A 65 -20.04 10.30 -5.12
C ILE A 65 -20.00 9.13 -4.14
N THR A 66 -20.12 9.40 -2.84
CA THR A 66 -20.32 8.33 -1.85
C THR A 66 -21.75 7.80 -1.88
N LEU A 67 -21.92 6.56 -1.43
CA LEU A 67 -23.26 5.99 -1.17
C LEU A 67 -24.07 6.86 -0.20
N GLU A 68 -23.42 7.50 0.79
CA GLU A 68 -24.05 8.41 1.75
C GLU A 68 -24.83 9.56 1.10
N SER A 69 -24.39 10.02 -0.06
CA SER A 69 -25.03 11.10 -0.79
C SER A 69 -26.46 10.75 -1.22
N VAL A 70 -26.76 9.46 -1.35
CA VAL A 70 -28.05 8.93 -1.80
C VAL A 70 -28.76 8.08 -0.73
N LEU A 71 -28.33 8.13 0.53
CA LEU A 71 -29.01 7.47 1.64
C LEU A 71 -30.04 8.37 2.31
N GLN A 72 -31.03 7.72 2.98
CA GLN A 72 -32.01 8.40 3.81
C GLN A 72 -31.35 8.96 5.07
N LYS A 73 -31.69 10.21 5.40
CA LYS A 73 -31.22 10.90 6.61
C LYS A 73 -32.41 11.37 7.44
N ASN A 74 -32.27 11.40 8.76
CA ASN A 74 -33.25 11.96 9.67
C ASN A 74 -33.23 13.50 9.64
N LEU A 75 -34.12 14.14 10.40
CA LEU A 75 -34.23 15.60 10.46
C LEU A 75 -32.95 16.30 10.96
N ALA A 76 -32.10 15.60 11.71
CA ALA A 76 -30.79 16.09 12.17
C ALA A 76 -29.66 15.85 11.15
N GLY A 77 -29.97 15.35 9.94
CA GLY A 77 -28.99 15.06 8.90
C GLY A 77 -28.19 13.77 9.10
N LYS A 78 -28.46 13.00 10.16
CA LYS A 78 -27.82 11.71 10.41
C LYS A 78 -28.49 10.60 9.59
N MET A 79 -27.71 9.65 9.10
CA MET A 79 -28.22 8.50 8.36
C MET A 79 -29.12 7.64 9.22
N ILE A 80 -30.19 7.11 8.62
CA ILE A 80 -31.15 6.22 9.29
C ILE A 80 -30.61 4.79 9.21
N VAL A 81 -30.48 4.15 10.35
CA VAL A 81 -30.03 2.74 10.45
C VAL A 81 -31.27 1.83 10.64
N PRO A 82 -31.40 0.72 9.90
CA PRO A 82 -30.52 0.21 8.84
C PRO A 82 -30.56 1.11 7.59
N TYR A 83 -29.41 1.28 6.94
CA TYR A 83 -29.29 2.16 5.78
C TYR A 83 -30.25 1.81 4.66
N LYS A 84 -30.89 2.82 4.11
CA LYS A 84 -31.81 2.70 2.97
C LYS A 84 -31.48 3.74 1.92
N ILE A 85 -31.54 3.34 0.65
CA ILE A 85 -31.42 4.28 -0.45
C ILE A 85 -32.62 5.23 -0.44
N ASP A 86 -32.33 6.51 -0.59
CA ASP A 86 -33.29 7.55 -0.90
C ASP A 86 -33.47 7.60 -2.42
N THR A 87 -34.56 7.04 -2.90
CA THR A 87 -34.83 6.91 -4.33
C THR A 87 -34.94 8.26 -5.04
N THR A 88 -35.35 9.30 -4.35
CA THR A 88 -35.41 10.67 -4.91
C THR A 88 -33.99 11.20 -5.13
N LYS A 89 -33.11 11.07 -4.15
CA LYS A 89 -31.71 11.49 -4.28
C LYS A 89 -30.95 10.65 -5.30
N LEU A 90 -31.18 9.34 -5.34
CA LEU A 90 -30.57 8.46 -6.34
C LEU A 90 -31.02 8.84 -7.75
N SER A 91 -32.33 9.08 -7.94
CA SER A 91 -32.86 9.55 -9.22
C SER A 91 -32.29 10.92 -9.60
N GLU A 92 -32.14 11.84 -8.65
CA GLU A 92 -31.51 13.13 -8.93
C GLU A 92 -30.04 12.94 -9.37
N ALA A 93 -29.26 12.11 -8.67
CA ALA A 93 -27.86 11.85 -9.00
C ALA A 93 -27.73 11.21 -10.40
N ILE A 94 -28.44 10.12 -10.67
CA ILE A 94 -28.28 9.35 -11.90
C ILE A 94 -29.04 9.97 -13.09
N ASN A 95 -30.31 10.36 -12.90
CA ASN A 95 -31.13 10.81 -14.03
C ASN A 95 -30.94 12.29 -14.37
N LYS A 96 -30.65 13.16 -13.37
CA LYS A 96 -30.45 14.58 -13.58
C LYS A 96 -28.97 14.95 -13.78
N TYR A 97 -28.10 14.50 -12.89
CA TYR A 97 -26.67 14.83 -12.94
C TYR A 97 -25.81 13.79 -13.66
N LYS A 98 -26.40 12.65 -14.09
CA LYS A 98 -25.75 11.61 -14.91
C LYS A 98 -24.51 11.00 -14.25
N ILE A 99 -24.48 10.92 -12.92
CA ILE A 99 -23.33 10.46 -12.14
C ILE A 99 -22.91 9.06 -12.60
N GLY A 100 -21.64 8.92 -12.97
CA GLY A 100 -21.07 7.70 -13.54
C GLY A 100 -20.41 6.77 -12.55
N SER A 101 -20.21 7.21 -11.29
CA SER A 101 -19.52 6.40 -10.27
C SER A 101 -20.03 6.66 -8.86
N ILE A 102 -20.04 5.58 -8.05
CA ILE A 102 -20.33 5.62 -6.62
C ILE A 102 -19.22 4.86 -5.89
N LEU A 103 -18.90 5.27 -4.65
CA LEU A 103 -17.87 4.60 -3.85
C LEU A 103 -18.32 4.34 -2.41
N ASN A 104 -17.64 3.36 -1.80
CA ASN A 104 -17.69 2.98 -0.39
C ASN A 104 -19.10 2.78 0.19
N VAL A 105 -19.14 2.56 1.47
CA VAL A 105 -20.34 2.59 2.33
C VAL A 105 -20.15 3.74 3.33
N ALA A 106 -21.22 4.15 3.98
CA ALA A 106 -21.19 5.22 4.96
C ALA A 106 -20.01 5.11 5.95
N ASN A 107 -19.21 6.16 5.95
CA ASN A 107 -17.98 6.26 6.73
C ASN A 107 -18.22 6.92 8.08
N GLY A 108 -19.06 6.37 8.90
CA GLY A 108 -19.13 6.80 10.29
C GLY A 108 -18.45 5.74 11.18
N PRO A 109 -17.91 6.09 12.35
CA PRO A 109 -17.54 5.11 13.35
C PRO A 109 -18.70 4.18 13.73
N ASP A 110 -19.91 4.55 13.37
CA ASP A 110 -21.16 3.77 13.56
C ASP A 110 -21.70 3.15 12.25
N GLY A 111 -20.95 3.23 11.15
CA GLY A 111 -21.36 2.68 9.86
C GLY A 111 -21.37 1.16 9.86
N PRO A 112 -22.53 0.47 9.65
CA PRO A 112 -22.53 -0.97 9.59
C PRO A 112 -21.82 -1.45 8.32
N THR A 113 -21.00 -2.47 8.48
CA THR A 113 -20.58 -3.29 7.36
C THR A 113 -21.79 -3.96 6.72
N PHE A 114 -21.78 -4.13 5.41
CA PHE A 114 -22.87 -4.79 4.70
C PHE A 114 -22.58 -6.28 4.53
N ASN A 115 -23.64 -7.10 4.63
CA ASN A 115 -23.57 -8.48 4.11
C ASN A 115 -23.83 -8.48 2.59
N ILE A 116 -23.59 -9.63 1.95
CA ILE A 116 -23.77 -9.78 0.50
C ILE A 116 -25.19 -9.44 0.03
N GLU A 117 -26.22 -9.82 0.79
CA GLU A 117 -27.62 -9.52 0.41
C GLU A 117 -27.91 -8.01 0.44
N LYS A 118 -27.30 -7.31 1.36
CA LYS A 118 -27.41 -5.83 1.42
C LYS A 118 -26.67 -5.19 0.26
N TRP A 119 -25.43 -5.64 -0.03
CA TRP A 119 -24.67 -5.19 -1.19
C TRP A 119 -25.44 -5.45 -2.49
N LYS A 120 -25.97 -6.65 -2.67
CA LYS A 120 -26.81 -7.01 -3.82
C LYS A 120 -27.99 -6.05 -3.98
N SER A 121 -28.71 -5.74 -2.90
CA SER A 121 -29.81 -4.78 -2.93
C SER A 121 -29.33 -3.38 -3.38
N VAL A 122 -28.22 -2.90 -2.85
CA VAL A 122 -27.66 -1.57 -3.20
C VAL A 122 -27.21 -1.54 -4.65
N ILE A 123 -26.38 -2.49 -5.08
CA ILE A 123 -25.80 -2.52 -6.43
C ILE A 123 -26.90 -2.66 -7.48
N ASN A 124 -27.84 -3.63 -7.29
CA ASN A 124 -28.95 -3.81 -8.24
C ASN A 124 -29.80 -2.54 -8.35
N THR A 125 -30.17 -1.90 -7.22
CA THR A 125 -30.92 -0.65 -7.25
C THR A 125 -30.20 0.45 -8.03
N VAL A 126 -28.89 0.62 -7.80
CA VAL A 126 -28.08 1.61 -8.53
C VAL A 126 -28.06 1.33 -10.04
N GLN A 127 -27.86 0.07 -10.42
CA GLN A 127 -27.79 -0.33 -11.85
C GLN A 127 -29.15 -0.26 -12.53
N ASP A 128 -30.25 -0.53 -11.83
CA ASP A 128 -31.61 -0.36 -12.34
C ASP A 128 -31.89 1.10 -12.71
N TYR A 129 -31.48 2.05 -11.85
CA TYR A 129 -31.59 3.47 -12.17
C TYR A 129 -30.68 3.88 -13.34
N ALA A 130 -29.49 3.33 -13.42
CA ALA A 130 -28.55 3.59 -14.54
C ALA A 130 -29.11 3.08 -15.87
N ALA A 131 -29.62 1.86 -15.91
CA ALA A 131 -30.21 1.25 -17.11
C ALA A 131 -31.43 2.02 -17.62
N ASN A 132 -32.21 2.61 -16.73
CA ASN A 132 -33.39 3.42 -17.08
C ASN A 132 -33.08 4.92 -17.28
N SER A 133 -31.79 5.32 -17.24
CA SER A 133 -31.37 6.69 -17.54
C SER A 133 -31.31 6.94 -19.05
N SER A 134 -31.23 8.23 -19.47
CA SER A 134 -31.17 8.60 -20.88
C SER A 134 -29.99 7.98 -21.63
N SER A 135 -28.84 7.83 -21.00
CA SER A 135 -27.63 7.24 -21.60
C SER A 135 -27.53 5.74 -21.47
N GLY A 136 -28.23 5.12 -20.50
CA GLY A 136 -28.11 3.69 -20.18
C GLY A 136 -26.70 3.25 -19.71
N ILE A 137 -25.80 4.18 -19.42
CA ILE A 137 -24.42 3.86 -19.04
C ILE A 137 -24.41 3.30 -17.61
N PRO A 138 -23.86 2.09 -17.37
CA PRO A 138 -23.78 1.51 -16.05
C PRO A 138 -22.90 2.34 -15.11
N VAL A 139 -23.28 2.41 -13.82
CA VAL A 139 -22.47 3.05 -12.78
C VAL A 139 -21.32 2.14 -12.39
N ILE A 140 -20.07 2.65 -12.37
CA ILE A 140 -18.96 1.90 -11.78
C ILE A 140 -18.92 2.15 -10.27
N TYR A 141 -18.95 1.06 -9.48
CA TYR A 141 -18.89 1.13 -8.02
C TYR A 141 -17.50 0.76 -7.53
N GLY A 142 -16.89 1.58 -6.67
CA GLY A 142 -15.56 1.37 -6.10
C GLY A 142 -15.55 1.22 -4.58
N VAL A 143 -14.55 0.52 -4.05
CA VAL A 143 -14.36 0.31 -2.60
C VAL A 143 -12.88 0.23 -2.23
N ASP A 144 -12.53 0.60 -0.98
CA ASP A 144 -11.20 0.43 -0.42
C ASP A 144 -11.01 -0.98 0.17
N ALA A 145 -10.96 -2.01 -0.66
CA ALA A 145 -10.69 -3.39 -0.27
C ALA A 145 -9.18 -3.67 -0.30
N ILE A 146 -8.43 -3.11 0.66
CA ILE A 146 -6.96 -3.09 0.62
C ILE A 146 -6.37 -4.45 0.96
N HIS A 147 -6.88 -5.14 2.00
CA HIS A 147 -6.33 -6.42 2.46
C HIS A 147 -7.40 -7.52 2.63
N GLY A 148 -8.37 -7.54 1.76
CA GLY A 148 -9.56 -8.39 1.77
C GLY A 148 -10.77 -7.60 1.32
N ALA A 149 -11.94 -8.22 1.16
CA ALA A 149 -13.17 -7.52 0.81
C ALA A 149 -13.73 -6.74 2.01
N THR A 150 -13.07 -5.64 2.35
CA THR A 150 -13.45 -4.72 3.42
C THR A 150 -14.88 -4.21 3.24
N TYR A 151 -15.49 -3.71 4.29
CA TYR A 151 -16.90 -3.28 4.32
C TYR A 151 -17.93 -4.38 4.01
N THR A 152 -17.49 -5.64 3.86
CA THR A 152 -18.39 -6.78 3.68
C THR A 152 -18.23 -7.75 4.84
N SER A 153 -19.33 -8.02 5.56
CA SER A 153 -19.31 -8.95 6.69
C SER A 153 -19.06 -10.40 6.24
N ASN A 154 -18.31 -11.14 7.05
CA ASN A 154 -17.88 -12.52 6.79
C ASN A 154 -16.95 -12.68 5.55
N SER A 155 -16.38 -11.59 5.06
CA SER A 155 -15.27 -11.66 4.10
C SER A 155 -13.98 -12.13 4.77
N THR A 156 -13.02 -12.54 3.97
CA THR A 156 -11.69 -12.97 4.42
C THR A 156 -10.74 -11.78 4.45
N LEU A 157 -10.25 -11.40 5.64
CA LEU A 157 -9.22 -10.38 5.79
C LEU A 157 -7.83 -11.02 5.90
N PHE A 158 -6.90 -10.49 5.11
CA PHE A 158 -5.49 -10.85 5.07
C PHE A 158 -4.66 -9.95 5.98
N PRO A 159 -3.35 -10.24 6.19
CA PRO A 159 -2.44 -9.24 6.72
C PRO A 159 -2.50 -7.94 5.91
N GLN A 160 -2.34 -6.80 6.58
CA GLN A 160 -2.11 -5.52 5.90
C GLN A 160 -0.86 -5.60 5.00
N GLU A 161 -0.74 -4.72 4.00
CA GLU A 161 0.30 -4.83 2.98
C GLU A 161 1.72 -4.88 3.55
N ILE A 162 2.01 -4.17 4.66
CA ILE A 162 3.31 -4.23 5.33
C ILE A 162 3.63 -5.64 5.88
N GLY A 163 2.64 -6.32 6.47
CA GLY A 163 2.77 -7.70 6.91
C GLY A 163 2.87 -8.66 5.74
N LEU A 164 2.07 -8.45 4.69
CA LEU A 164 2.15 -9.26 3.48
C LEU A 164 3.54 -9.17 2.83
N ALA A 165 4.13 -7.97 2.77
CA ALA A 165 5.50 -7.76 2.27
C ALA A 165 6.55 -8.51 3.09
N ALA A 166 6.36 -8.62 4.42
CA ALA A 166 7.25 -9.39 5.29
C ALA A 166 7.27 -10.89 4.96
N SER A 167 6.29 -11.40 4.23
CA SER A 167 6.30 -12.77 3.73
C SER A 167 7.36 -13.00 2.65
N TRP A 168 7.76 -12.00 1.89
CA TRP A 168 8.66 -12.10 0.73
C TRP A 168 8.22 -13.15 -0.30
N ASP A 169 6.91 -13.42 -0.39
CA ASP A 169 6.32 -14.45 -1.26
C ASP A 169 5.34 -13.82 -2.25
N LEU A 170 5.73 -13.72 -3.52
CA LEU A 170 4.90 -13.16 -4.59
C LEU A 170 3.61 -13.98 -4.81
N SER A 171 3.65 -15.29 -4.52
CA SER A 171 2.46 -16.14 -4.65
C SER A 171 1.40 -15.82 -3.61
N LEU A 172 1.81 -15.38 -2.41
CA LEU A 172 0.89 -14.93 -1.37
C LEU A 172 0.29 -13.56 -1.70
N ALA A 173 1.09 -12.65 -2.24
CA ALA A 173 0.61 -11.36 -2.73
C ALA A 173 -0.45 -11.53 -3.82
N LYS A 174 -0.19 -12.37 -4.82
CA LYS A 174 -1.16 -12.72 -5.85
C LYS A 174 -2.39 -13.39 -5.27
N SER A 175 -2.21 -14.33 -4.34
CA SER A 175 -3.32 -15.05 -3.71
C SER A 175 -4.22 -14.14 -2.86
N MET A 176 -3.66 -13.15 -2.17
CA MET A 176 -4.44 -12.10 -1.50
C MET A 176 -5.27 -11.32 -2.52
N GLY A 177 -4.65 -10.89 -3.63
CA GLY A 177 -5.35 -10.21 -4.72
C GLY A 177 -6.51 -11.04 -5.29
N GLU A 178 -6.29 -12.34 -5.58
CA GLU A 178 -7.33 -13.24 -6.10
C GLU A 178 -8.53 -13.39 -5.16
N VAL A 179 -8.29 -13.58 -3.86
CA VAL A 179 -9.38 -13.75 -2.88
C VAL A 179 -10.12 -12.43 -2.66
N THR A 180 -9.38 -11.34 -2.52
CA THR A 180 -9.97 -10.00 -2.38
C THR A 180 -10.84 -9.65 -3.59
N ALA A 181 -10.36 -9.90 -4.81
CA ALA A 181 -11.13 -9.66 -6.03
C ALA A 181 -12.41 -10.50 -6.06
N TYR A 182 -12.29 -11.80 -5.81
CA TYR A 182 -13.43 -12.71 -5.79
C TYR A 182 -14.52 -12.29 -4.80
N GLU A 183 -14.12 -11.96 -3.57
CA GLU A 183 -15.07 -11.60 -2.51
C GLU A 183 -15.64 -10.18 -2.69
N THR A 184 -14.87 -9.26 -3.27
CA THR A 184 -15.35 -7.93 -3.67
C THR A 184 -16.37 -8.04 -4.82
N ARG A 185 -16.11 -8.87 -5.83
CA ARG A 185 -17.08 -9.15 -6.90
C ARG A 185 -18.32 -9.88 -6.39
N ALA A 186 -18.17 -10.79 -5.42
CA ALA A 186 -19.31 -11.42 -4.74
C ALA A 186 -20.25 -10.40 -4.08
N SER A 187 -19.73 -9.23 -3.70
CA SER A 187 -20.51 -8.08 -3.23
C SER A 187 -21.09 -7.25 -4.39
N GLY A 188 -20.85 -7.61 -5.65
CA GLY A 188 -21.28 -6.88 -6.84
C GLY A 188 -20.39 -5.70 -7.23
N ILE A 189 -19.26 -5.48 -6.55
CA ILE A 189 -18.39 -4.33 -6.71
C ILE A 189 -17.26 -4.66 -7.70
N PRO A 190 -17.11 -3.91 -8.81
CA PRO A 190 -16.15 -4.22 -9.86
C PRO A 190 -14.81 -3.49 -9.76
N TRP A 191 -14.61 -2.58 -8.84
CA TRP A 191 -13.46 -1.69 -8.75
C TRP A 191 -12.92 -1.59 -7.33
N ASN A 192 -11.61 -1.79 -7.16
CA ASN A 192 -10.92 -1.76 -5.87
C ASN A 192 -9.83 -0.68 -5.85
N PHE A 193 -9.80 0.15 -4.79
CA PHE A 193 -8.80 1.20 -4.59
C PHE A 193 -7.54 0.65 -3.92
N SER A 194 -6.87 -0.29 -4.58
CA SER A 194 -5.65 -0.99 -4.16
C SER A 194 -4.91 -1.51 -5.41
N PRO A 195 -3.58 -1.79 -5.34
CA PRO A 195 -2.67 -1.74 -4.19
C PRO A 195 -2.15 -0.34 -3.86
N VAL A 196 -1.64 -0.19 -2.61
CA VAL A 196 -0.88 0.99 -2.22
C VAL A 196 0.58 0.80 -2.63
N LEU A 197 1.07 1.65 -3.53
CA LEU A 197 2.42 1.58 -4.09
C LEU A 197 3.34 2.69 -3.57
N ASP A 198 2.89 3.42 -2.56
CA ASP A 198 3.72 4.34 -1.81
C ASP A 198 4.82 3.58 -1.06
N LEU A 199 6.03 4.14 -0.99
CA LEU A 199 7.13 3.51 -0.26
C LEU A 199 7.04 3.83 1.23
N GLY A 200 7.24 2.81 2.07
CA GLY A 200 7.30 2.91 3.52
C GLY A 200 8.64 3.45 4.02
N ARG A 201 8.98 4.69 3.64
CA ARG A 201 10.24 5.35 4.02
C ARG A 201 10.07 6.41 5.11
N THR A 202 8.84 6.66 5.55
CA THR A 202 8.51 7.58 6.63
C THR A 202 7.72 6.84 7.72
N PRO A 203 8.39 6.14 8.65
CA PRO A 203 7.72 5.25 9.61
C PRO A 203 6.64 5.92 10.47
N ILE A 204 6.76 7.23 10.73
CA ILE A 204 5.76 7.98 11.50
C ILE A 204 4.48 8.30 10.72
N TRP A 205 4.48 8.13 9.40
CA TRP A 205 3.31 8.37 8.57
C TRP A 205 2.18 7.41 8.93
N SER A 206 0.97 7.95 9.11
CA SER A 206 -0.20 7.20 9.58
C SER A 206 -0.62 6.04 8.66
N ARG A 207 -0.21 6.09 7.38
CA ARG A 207 -0.51 5.06 6.37
C ARG A 207 0.70 4.14 6.07
N PHE A 208 1.72 4.16 6.90
CA PHE A 208 2.92 3.32 6.73
C PHE A 208 2.56 1.83 6.59
N PHE A 209 1.60 1.35 7.38
CA PHE A 209 1.17 -0.06 7.36
C PHE A 209 0.48 -0.49 6.06
N GLU A 210 -0.03 0.48 5.29
CA GLU A 210 -0.64 0.22 3.98
C GLU A 210 0.41 -0.02 2.88
N THR A 211 1.70 0.25 3.15
CA THR A 211 2.78 0.12 2.18
C THR A 211 3.37 -1.28 2.12
N LEU A 212 4.06 -1.58 1.02
CA LEU A 212 4.83 -2.82 0.86
C LEU A 212 6.29 -2.69 1.35
N GLY A 213 6.55 -1.71 2.24
CA GLY A 213 7.85 -1.50 2.85
C GLY A 213 8.71 -0.43 2.17
N GLU A 214 9.98 -0.33 2.60
CA GLU A 214 10.88 0.75 2.20
C GLU A 214 11.58 0.54 0.85
N ASP A 215 11.60 -0.71 0.35
CA ASP A 215 12.37 -1.06 -0.84
C ASP A 215 11.55 -0.99 -2.12
N VAL A 216 12.14 -0.35 -3.13
CA VAL A 216 11.49 -0.14 -4.43
C VAL A 216 11.30 -1.44 -5.21
N TYR A 217 12.25 -2.39 -5.15
CA TYR A 217 12.15 -3.64 -5.89
C TYR A 217 11.10 -4.58 -5.28
N LEU A 218 11.08 -4.68 -3.94
CA LEU A 218 10.07 -5.45 -3.21
C LEU A 218 8.67 -4.90 -3.50
N THR A 219 8.46 -3.58 -3.34
CA THR A 219 7.18 -2.91 -3.64
C THR A 219 6.76 -3.10 -5.09
N LYS A 220 7.67 -2.94 -6.04
CA LYS A 220 7.46 -3.17 -7.47
C LYS A 220 6.96 -4.60 -7.76
N LYS A 221 7.59 -5.62 -7.18
CA LYS A 221 7.25 -7.02 -7.45
C LYS A 221 5.99 -7.47 -6.72
N MET A 222 5.85 -7.14 -5.44
CA MET A 222 4.66 -7.49 -4.65
C MET A 222 3.43 -6.76 -5.19
N GLY A 223 3.51 -5.45 -5.46
CA GLY A 223 2.42 -4.67 -6.02
C GLY A 223 1.96 -5.18 -7.38
N ALA A 224 2.89 -5.54 -8.26
CA ALA A 224 2.58 -6.17 -9.55
C ALA A 224 1.86 -7.51 -9.39
N ALA A 225 2.27 -8.35 -8.42
CA ALA A 225 1.61 -9.63 -8.13
C ALA A 225 0.19 -9.42 -7.59
N ILE A 226 -0.04 -8.40 -6.75
CA ILE A 226 -1.38 -8.03 -6.28
C ILE A 226 -2.29 -7.63 -7.45
N VAL A 227 -1.80 -6.79 -8.37
CA VAL A 227 -2.55 -6.40 -9.58
C VAL A 227 -2.92 -7.61 -10.44
N GLU A 228 -1.97 -8.55 -10.63
CA GLU A 228 -2.27 -9.80 -11.34
C GLU A 228 -3.37 -10.62 -10.64
N GLY A 229 -3.37 -10.63 -9.31
CA GLY A 229 -4.43 -11.28 -8.50
C GLY A 229 -5.78 -10.58 -8.67
N TYR A 230 -5.82 -9.26 -8.61
CA TYR A 230 -7.07 -8.50 -8.75
C TYR A 230 -7.68 -8.63 -10.14
N GLN A 231 -6.88 -8.58 -11.21
CA GLN A 231 -7.38 -8.48 -12.57
C GLN A 231 -7.32 -9.79 -13.36
N GLY A 232 -6.67 -10.85 -12.86
CA GLY A 232 -6.61 -12.16 -13.51
C GLY A 232 -5.83 -12.21 -14.82
N GLY A 233 -5.09 -11.15 -15.17
CA GLY A 233 -4.27 -11.06 -16.38
C GLY A 233 -4.94 -10.26 -17.52
N SER A 234 -4.87 -10.77 -18.77
CA SER A 234 -5.30 -10.02 -19.97
C SER A 234 -6.82 -9.90 -20.17
N LYS A 235 -7.63 -10.64 -19.43
CA LYS A 235 -9.09 -10.57 -19.50
C LYS A 235 -9.64 -10.59 -18.07
N ILE A 236 -10.31 -9.50 -17.72
CA ILE A 236 -11.02 -9.40 -16.46
C ILE A 236 -12.36 -10.12 -16.60
N ASP A 237 -12.54 -11.18 -15.86
CA ASP A 237 -13.79 -11.93 -15.82
C ASP A 237 -14.67 -11.51 -14.64
N GLU A 238 -15.78 -12.19 -14.44
CA GLU A 238 -16.74 -11.92 -13.36
C GLU A 238 -16.21 -12.13 -11.93
N LYS A 239 -15.03 -12.75 -11.77
CA LYS A 239 -14.40 -13.02 -10.47
C LYS A 239 -13.28 -12.02 -10.12
N HIS A 240 -12.98 -11.09 -11.03
CA HIS A 240 -11.90 -10.14 -10.91
C HIS A 240 -12.42 -8.70 -10.83
N VAL A 241 -11.59 -7.78 -10.33
CA VAL A 241 -11.90 -6.35 -10.17
C VAL A 241 -10.85 -5.50 -10.89
N ALA A 242 -11.19 -4.28 -11.26
CA ALA A 242 -10.19 -3.29 -11.65
C ALA A 242 -9.34 -2.91 -10.45
N ALA A 243 -8.03 -2.92 -10.59
CA ALA A 243 -7.08 -2.35 -9.64
C ALA A 243 -7.04 -0.83 -9.76
N CYS A 244 -6.81 -0.13 -8.65
CA CYS A 244 -6.53 1.31 -8.62
C CYS A 244 -5.22 1.56 -7.88
N LEU A 245 -4.17 1.83 -8.63
CA LEU A 245 -2.85 2.09 -8.07
C LEU A 245 -2.85 3.39 -7.28
N LYS A 246 -2.42 3.38 -6.04
CA LYS A 246 -2.42 4.58 -5.20
C LYS A 246 -1.19 4.69 -4.31
N HIS A 247 -0.80 5.92 -3.95
CA HIS A 247 -1.32 7.21 -4.42
C HIS A 247 -0.28 7.85 -5.35
N TYR A 248 -0.61 7.98 -6.61
CA TYR A 248 0.32 8.44 -7.64
C TYR A 248 0.63 9.94 -7.48
N VAL A 249 1.82 10.38 -7.07
CA VAL A 249 3.01 9.66 -6.68
C VAL A 249 3.74 10.46 -5.59
N GLY A 250 4.47 9.76 -4.71
CA GLY A 250 5.29 10.40 -3.68
C GLY A 250 4.56 10.76 -2.38
N TYR A 251 3.36 10.25 -2.17
CA TYR A 251 2.52 10.53 -1.01
C TYR A 251 3.10 9.98 0.31
N GLY A 252 3.75 8.81 0.28
CA GLY A 252 4.39 8.17 1.43
C GLY A 252 5.67 8.85 1.95
N SER A 253 6.00 10.04 1.44
CA SER A 253 7.19 10.82 1.84
C SER A 253 6.86 12.22 2.35
N PRO A 254 5.83 12.39 3.21
CA PRO A 254 5.49 13.70 3.73
C PRO A 254 6.62 14.24 4.63
N ARG A 255 7.09 15.46 4.38
CA ARG A 255 8.17 16.08 5.14
C ARG A 255 7.90 16.17 6.65
N SER A 256 6.65 16.38 7.01
CA SER A 256 6.22 16.48 8.41
C SER A 256 5.94 15.12 9.06
N GLY A 257 5.95 14.02 8.29
CA GLY A 257 5.46 12.71 8.71
C GLY A 257 3.93 12.60 8.80
N ARG A 258 3.19 13.69 8.53
CA ARG A 258 1.74 13.75 8.65
C ARG A 258 1.03 13.55 7.31
N ASP A 259 -0.14 12.98 7.39
CA ASP A 259 -0.96 12.70 6.23
C ASP A 259 -1.40 13.98 5.48
N ARG A 260 -1.45 13.91 4.15
CA ARG A 260 -1.84 15.00 3.23
C ARG A 260 -0.99 16.26 3.36
N THR A 261 0.29 16.11 3.71
CA THR A 261 1.23 17.23 3.84
C THR A 261 2.34 17.19 2.78
N PRO A 262 3.04 18.33 2.56
CA PRO A 262 4.02 18.45 1.48
C PRO A 262 5.17 17.45 1.54
N ALA A 263 5.55 16.90 0.38
CA ALA A 263 6.76 16.12 0.16
C ALA A 263 7.81 16.94 -0.62
N LEU A 264 9.08 16.76 -0.25
CA LEU A 264 10.22 17.29 -0.99
C LEU A 264 11.02 16.13 -1.56
N ILE A 265 10.85 15.87 -2.84
CA ILE A 265 11.41 14.71 -3.52
C ILE A 265 12.28 15.18 -4.68
N PRO A 266 13.61 15.02 -4.59
CA PRO A 266 14.51 15.29 -5.73
C PRO A 266 14.09 14.47 -6.95
N GLN A 267 14.30 15.01 -8.16
CA GLN A 267 13.92 14.35 -9.42
C GLN A 267 14.50 12.93 -9.51
N ARG A 268 15.76 12.72 -9.15
CA ARG A 268 16.36 11.38 -9.11
C ARG A 268 15.60 10.43 -8.20
N THR A 269 15.27 10.86 -6.98
CA THR A 269 14.53 10.05 -6.02
C THR A 269 13.14 9.69 -6.56
N MET A 270 12.50 10.63 -7.27
CA MET A 270 11.22 10.39 -7.95
C MET A 270 11.36 9.29 -9.00
N GLU A 271 12.36 9.38 -9.88
CA GLU A 271 12.59 8.44 -10.98
C GLU A 271 13.06 7.06 -10.48
N GLU A 272 13.98 7.02 -9.50
CA GLU A 272 14.58 5.77 -9.04
C GLU A 272 13.70 5.00 -8.04
N LEU A 273 12.91 5.70 -7.20
CA LEU A 273 12.21 5.08 -6.10
C LEU A 273 10.69 5.13 -6.27
N HIS A 274 10.09 6.29 -6.53
CA HIS A 274 8.64 6.44 -6.44
C HIS A 274 7.89 6.04 -7.70
N LEU A 275 8.44 6.29 -8.88
CA LEU A 275 7.79 5.96 -10.16
C LEU A 275 7.81 4.47 -10.53
N PRO A 276 8.89 3.69 -10.29
CA PRO A 276 9.01 2.31 -10.79
C PRO A 276 7.94 1.33 -10.29
N PRO A 277 7.43 1.39 -9.04
CA PRO A 277 6.33 0.52 -8.62
C PRO A 277 5.05 0.70 -9.45
N PHE A 278 4.71 1.94 -9.77
CA PHE A 278 3.54 2.26 -10.60
C PHE A 278 3.72 1.81 -12.04
N GLU A 279 4.90 2.05 -12.62
CA GLU A 279 5.20 1.64 -13.99
C GLU A 279 5.08 0.11 -14.15
N GLU A 280 5.66 -0.66 -13.24
CA GLU A 280 5.56 -2.13 -13.26
C GLU A 280 4.11 -2.62 -13.14
N ALA A 281 3.33 -2.03 -12.25
CA ALA A 281 1.91 -2.36 -12.09
C ALA A 281 1.09 -2.01 -13.35
N ILE A 282 1.43 -0.91 -14.05
CA ILE A 282 0.83 -0.56 -15.34
C ILE A 282 1.20 -1.58 -16.42
N LYS A 283 2.44 -2.07 -16.44
CA LYS A 283 2.87 -3.17 -17.33
C LYS A 283 2.06 -4.45 -17.13
N LYS A 284 1.56 -4.67 -15.90
CA LYS A 284 0.63 -5.77 -15.57
C LYS A 284 -0.83 -5.49 -15.95
N GLY A 285 -1.12 -4.32 -16.50
CA GLY A 285 -2.41 -3.96 -17.03
C GLY A 285 -3.36 -3.26 -16.06
N ALA A 286 -2.85 -2.65 -14.98
CA ALA A 286 -3.68 -1.88 -14.06
C ALA A 286 -4.57 -0.87 -14.80
N LEU A 287 -5.85 -0.84 -14.44
CA LEU A 287 -6.89 -0.10 -15.18
C LEU A 287 -7.11 1.32 -14.66
N THR A 288 -6.76 1.60 -13.41
CA THR A 288 -7.00 2.92 -12.82
C THR A 288 -5.84 3.35 -11.91
N VAL A 289 -5.71 4.66 -11.74
CA VAL A 289 -4.69 5.29 -10.90
C VAL A 289 -5.34 6.40 -10.08
N MET A 290 -5.18 6.36 -8.75
CA MET A 290 -5.61 7.44 -7.84
C MET A 290 -4.44 8.39 -7.61
N ILE A 291 -4.71 9.68 -7.77
CA ILE A 291 -3.70 10.73 -7.64
C ILE A 291 -3.42 11.03 -6.16
N ASN A 292 -2.18 11.33 -5.84
CA ASN A 292 -1.68 11.73 -4.53
C ASN A 292 -2.43 12.96 -3.97
N SER A 293 -2.96 12.84 -2.76
CA SER A 293 -3.70 13.90 -2.07
C SER A 293 -2.82 14.98 -1.43
N GLY A 294 -1.50 14.80 -1.44
CA GLY A 294 -0.52 15.80 -0.99
C GLY A 294 0.02 16.65 -2.13
N GLU A 295 1.14 17.29 -1.88
CA GLU A 295 1.91 18.00 -2.89
C GLU A 295 3.35 17.48 -2.96
N VAL A 296 3.96 17.60 -4.13
CA VAL A 296 5.37 17.26 -4.35
C VAL A 296 6.10 18.51 -4.85
N ASN A 297 7.14 18.90 -4.13
CA ASN A 297 7.98 20.05 -4.48
C ASN A 297 7.17 21.35 -4.71
N GLY A 298 6.12 21.56 -3.89
CA GLY A 298 5.25 22.73 -3.95
C GLY A 298 4.13 22.66 -5.00
N ILE A 299 4.00 21.55 -5.72
CA ILE A 299 2.92 21.35 -6.70
C ILE A 299 1.93 20.31 -6.18
N PRO A 300 0.66 20.65 -5.91
CA PRO A 300 -0.35 19.68 -5.54
C PRO A 300 -0.47 18.56 -6.57
N GLY A 301 -0.61 17.30 -6.11
CA GLY A 301 -0.65 16.13 -6.97
C GLY A 301 -1.65 16.29 -8.12
N HIS A 302 -2.85 16.73 -7.83
CA HIS A 302 -3.94 16.91 -8.80
C HIS A 302 -3.74 18.05 -9.84
N LYS A 303 -2.75 18.90 -9.64
CA LYS A 303 -2.36 19.97 -10.55
C LYS A 303 -1.05 19.67 -11.30
N ASN A 304 -0.41 18.56 -10.99
CA ASN A 304 0.89 18.19 -11.54
C ASN A 304 0.76 17.56 -12.93
N LYS A 305 0.63 18.42 -13.95
CA LYS A 305 0.50 18.00 -15.36
C LYS A 305 1.69 17.13 -15.80
N TYR A 306 2.92 17.46 -15.36
CA TYR A 306 4.09 16.68 -15.72
C TYR A 306 3.94 15.21 -15.31
N LEU A 307 3.59 14.94 -14.05
CA LEU A 307 3.44 13.57 -13.58
C LEU A 307 2.22 12.88 -14.20
N ILE A 308 1.05 13.55 -14.27
CA ILE A 308 -0.19 12.93 -14.72
C ILE A 308 -0.23 12.78 -16.25
N THR A 309 0.06 13.85 -16.98
CA THR A 309 -0.06 13.84 -18.45
C THR A 309 1.23 13.38 -19.10
N ASP A 310 2.37 14.02 -18.77
CA ASP A 310 3.57 13.78 -19.55
C ASP A 310 4.23 12.44 -19.19
N VAL A 311 4.32 12.08 -17.91
CA VAL A 311 4.89 10.79 -17.49
C VAL A 311 3.85 9.67 -17.61
N LEU A 312 2.75 9.73 -16.86
CA LEU A 312 1.80 8.61 -16.77
C LEU A 312 1.11 8.34 -18.11
N LYS A 313 0.48 9.37 -18.72
CA LYS A 313 -0.34 9.16 -19.93
C LYS A 313 0.49 9.12 -21.22
N ASN A 314 1.48 10.01 -21.37
CA ASN A 314 2.23 10.11 -22.62
C ASN A 314 3.45 9.19 -22.66
N LYS A 315 4.39 9.31 -21.66
CA LYS A 315 5.62 8.50 -21.62
C LYS A 315 5.31 7.01 -21.46
N TRP A 316 4.44 6.64 -20.51
CA TRP A 316 4.07 5.24 -20.26
C TRP A 316 2.87 4.76 -21.11
N GLY A 317 2.15 5.65 -21.78
CA GLY A 317 1.00 5.28 -22.60
C GLY A 317 -0.14 4.68 -21.78
N PHE A 318 -0.35 5.14 -20.52
CA PHE A 318 -1.39 4.60 -19.66
C PHE A 318 -2.78 4.69 -20.32
N ALA A 319 -3.39 3.53 -20.54
CA ALA A 319 -4.65 3.41 -21.27
C ALA A 319 -5.90 3.56 -20.40
N GLY A 320 -5.78 3.37 -19.09
CA GLY A 320 -6.87 3.51 -18.13
C GLY A 320 -7.21 4.95 -17.78
N PHE A 321 -7.98 5.16 -16.71
CA PHE A 321 -8.32 6.50 -16.24
C PHE A 321 -7.69 6.83 -14.88
N THR A 322 -7.52 8.13 -14.62
CA THR A 322 -7.08 8.67 -13.34
C THR A 322 -8.28 9.17 -12.54
N VAL A 323 -8.28 8.90 -11.23
CA VAL A 323 -9.28 9.41 -10.29
C VAL A 323 -8.60 10.27 -9.23
N SER A 324 -9.28 11.31 -8.76
CA SER A 324 -8.79 12.08 -7.62
C SER A 324 -8.89 11.28 -6.33
N ASP A 325 -8.19 11.70 -5.29
CA ASP A 325 -8.48 11.34 -3.92
C ASP A 325 -9.62 12.24 -3.38
N TRP A 326 -9.93 12.15 -2.09
CA TRP A 326 -11.10 12.71 -1.43
C TRP A 326 -11.16 14.24 -1.46
N GLU A 327 -12.09 14.81 -2.21
CA GLU A 327 -12.36 16.26 -2.38
C GLU A 327 -11.19 17.09 -2.94
N ASP A 328 -10.17 16.50 -3.50
CA ASP A 328 -8.92 17.23 -3.81
C ASP A 328 -9.07 18.35 -4.84
N PHE A 329 -10.04 18.28 -5.75
CA PHE A 329 -10.32 19.41 -6.64
C PHE A 329 -10.77 20.66 -5.87
N ILE A 330 -11.50 20.44 -4.78
CA ILE A 330 -11.95 21.50 -3.87
C ILE A 330 -10.78 21.97 -2.99
N MET A 331 -9.92 21.04 -2.59
CA MET A 331 -8.78 21.30 -1.71
C MET A 331 -7.69 22.14 -2.39
N LEU A 332 -7.58 22.14 -3.73
CA LEU A 332 -6.68 23.07 -4.45
C LEU A 332 -6.96 24.54 -4.11
N HIS A 333 -8.23 24.89 -3.88
CA HIS A 333 -8.61 26.22 -3.43
C HIS A 333 -8.59 26.36 -1.90
N LYS A 334 -9.22 25.40 -1.18
CA LYS A 334 -9.47 25.57 0.26
C LYS A 334 -8.23 25.33 1.13
N VAL A 335 -7.33 24.46 0.71
CA VAL A 335 -6.16 24.01 1.51
C VAL A 335 -4.85 24.38 0.85
N ALA A 336 -4.60 23.93 -0.37
CA ALA A 336 -3.36 24.22 -1.08
C ALA A 336 -3.25 25.69 -1.52
N GLN A 337 -4.37 26.41 -1.65
CA GLN A 337 -4.45 27.82 -2.02
C GLN A 337 -3.71 28.17 -3.34
N THR A 338 -3.64 27.19 -4.25
CA THR A 338 -3.00 27.35 -5.56
C THR A 338 -3.96 27.86 -6.63
N ASP A 339 -5.25 27.88 -6.32
CA ASP A 339 -6.33 28.32 -7.18
C ASP A 339 -7.25 29.32 -6.44
N SER A 340 -7.65 30.40 -7.08
CA SER A 340 -8.42 31.48 -6.46
C SER A 340 -9.88 31.12 -6.16
N SER A 341 -10.37 30.01 -6.73
CA SER A 341 -11.72 29.52 -6.54
C SER A 341 -11.82 28.01 -6.80
N VAL A 342 -12.86 27.37 -6.27
CA VAL A 342 -13.19 25.97 -6.56
C VAL A 342 -13.35 25.73 -8.07
N LYS A 343 -13.94 26.69 -8.82
CA LYS A 343 -14.06 26.61 -10.28
C LYS A 343 -12.70 26.52 -10.97
N GLN A 344 -11.75 27.34 -10.55
CA GLN A 344 -10.39 27.29 -11.06
C GLN A 344 -9.69 25.99 -10.70
N GLY A 345 -9.85 25.48 -9.46
CA GLY A 345 -9.29 24.20 -9.03
C GLY A 345 -9.79 23.04 -9.90
N ILE A 346 -11.09 23.02 -10.24
CA ILE A 346 -11.66 22.04 -11.16
C ILE A 346 -10.97 22.14 -12.55
N ALA A 347 -10.84 23.35 -13.09
CA ALA A 347 -10.17 23.55 -14.38
C ALA A 347 -8.71 23.09 -14.35
N SER A 348 -7.97 23.43 -13.29
CA SER A 348 -6.57 23.06 -13.10
C SER A 348 -6.39 21.54 -13.08
N ALA A 349 -7.19 20.82 -12.30
CA ALA A 349 -7.08 19.37 -12.17
C ALA A 349 -7.47 18.63 -13.46
N ILE A 350 -8.58 19.00 -14.09
CA ILE A 350 -9.02 18.40 -15.36
C ILE A 350 -7.98 18.64 -16.46
N ASN A 351 -7.44 19.85 -16.57
CA ASN A 351 -6.43 20.19 -17.58
C ASN A 351 -5.05 19.57 -17.28
N ALA A 352 -4.75 19.27 -16.02
CA ALA A 352 -3.57 18.50 -15.65
C ALA A 352 -3.67 17.02 -16.06
N GLY A 353 -4.87 16.53 -16.36
CA GLY A 353 -5.09 15.18 -16.86
C GLY A 353 -5.90 14.27 -15.93
N VAL A 354 -6.47 14.75 -14.82
CA VAL A 354 -7.35 13.93 -13.98
C VAL A 354 -8.68 13.71 -14.71
N ASP A 355 -9.14 12.44 -14.74
CA ASP A 355 -10.30 12.04 -15.56
C ASP A 355 -11.59 11.98 -14.74
N MET A 356 -11.52 11.58 -13.48
CA MET A 356 -12.67 11.46 -12.57
C MET A 356 -12.40 12.19 -11.27
N SER A 357 -13.34 12.99 -10.80
CA SER A 357 -13.28 13.67 -9.51
C SER A 357 -14.09 12.92 -8.47
N MET A 358 -13.44 12.56 -7.37
CA MET A 358 -14.10 12.07 -6.16
C MET A 358 -14.71 13.26 -5.41
N VAL A 359 -16.01 13.45 -5.57
CA VAL A 359 -16.80 14.52 -4.92
C VAL A 359 -17.81 13.88 -3.98
N PRO A 360 -17.34 13.40 -2.81
CA PRO A 360 -18.06 12.45 -1.99
C PRO A 360 -19.37 12.98 -1.44
N ASN A 361 -19.50 14.29 -1.25
CA ASN A 361 -20.59 14.88 -0.48
C ASN A 361 -21.66 15.58 -1.34
N ASN A 362 -22.91 15.46 -0.92
CA ASN A 362 -24.02 16.26 -1.42
C ASN A 362 -24.12 17.58 -0.60
N PRO A 363 -24.19 18.78 -1.20
CA PRO A 363 -24.48 19.06 -2.62
C PRO A 363 -23.25 19.33 -3.51
N GLU A 364 -22.04 19.08 -3.07
CA GLU A 364 -20.81 19.49 -3.78
C GLU A 364 -20.75 18.89 -5.21
N TYR A 365 -21.24 17.66 -5.43
CA TYR A 365 -21.26 17.06 -6.79
C TYR A 365 -22.15 17.85 -7.76
N LYS A 366 -23.26 18.44 -7.26
CA LYS A 366 -24.14 19.29 -8.10
C LYS A 366 -23.40 20.54 -8.55
N LYS A 367 -22.63 21.13 -7.63
CA LYS A 367 -21.79 22.29 -7.91
C LYS A 367 -20.66 21.95 -8.86
N TYR A 368 -20.01 20.79 -8.68
CA TYR A 368 -18.96 20.29 -9.58
C TYR A 368 -19.48 20.16 -11.01
N CYS A 369 -20.59 19.46 -11.23
CA CYS A 369 -21.18 19.28 -12.55
C CYS A 369 -21.51 20.64 -13.22
N LYS A 370 -22.17 21.56 -12.47
CA LYS A 370 -22.50 22.88 -12.96
C LYS A 370 -21.25 23.68 -13.38
N LEU A 371 -20.26 23.75 -12.50
CA LEU A 371 -19.04 24.52 -12.75
C LEU A 371 -18.23 23.94 -13.92
N LEU A 372 -18.18 22.62 -14.09
CA LEU A 372 -17.47 22.00 -15.20
C LEU A 372 -18.19 22.25 -16.53
N ILE A 373 -19.54 22.26 -16.57
CA ILE A 373 -20.30 22.68 -17.76
C ILE A 373 -19.98 24.13 -18.12
N GLU A 374 -19.95 25.03 -17.14
CA GLU A 374 -19.57 26.43 -17.36
C GLU A 374 -18.15 26.54 -17.94
N LEU A 375 -17.18 25.85 -17.36
CA LEU A 375 -15.77 25.84 -17.80
C LEU A 375 -15.60 25.37 -19.26
N VAL A 376 -16.38 24.36 -19.67
CA VAL A 376 -16.36 23.89 -21.06
C VAL A 376 -16.99 24.91 -22.00
N ASN A 377 -18.11 25.52 -21.61
CA ASN A 377 -18.79 26.54 -22.41
C ASN A 377 -17.95 27.83 -22.53
N GLU A 378 -17.17 28.18 -21.54
CA GLU A 378 -16.22 29.30 -21.52
C GLU A 378 -14.93 29.00 -22.28
N GLY A 379 -14.69 27.73 -22.67
CA GLY A 379 -13.46 27.29 -23.33
C GLY A 379 -12.25 27.13 -22.37
N ALA A 380 -12.44 27.25 -21.06
CA ALA A 380 -11.39 27.04 -20.04
C ALA A 380 -10.99 25.56 -19.90
N VAL A 381 -11.89 24.66 -20.22
CA VAL A 381 -11.67 23.22 -20.41
C VAL A 381 -12.14 22.83 -21.80
N SER A 382 -11.30 22.17 -22.60
CA SER A 382 -11.67 21.80 -23.95
C SER A 382 -12.64 20.62 -23.98
N LYS A 383 -13.51 20.57 -25.02
CA LYS A 383 -14.38 19.41 -25.25
C LYS A 383 -13.57 18.13 -25.48
N ASP A 384 -12.40 18.23 -26.11
CA ASP A 384 -11.52 17.09 -26.37
C ASP A 384 -10.95 16.52 -25.08
N ARG A 385 -10.62 17.39 -24.07
CA ARG A 385 -10.18 16.92 -22.77
C ARG A 385 -11.29 16.14 -22.04
N ILE A 386 -12.54 16.60 -22.13
CA ILE A 386 -13.69 15.87 -21.58
C ILE A 386 -13.92 14.55 -22.35
N ASN A 387 -13.83 14.57 -23.66
CA ASN A 387 -13.98 13.36 -24.47
C ASN A 387 -12.89 12.32 -24.14
N ASP A 388 -11.62 12.75 -23.90
CA ASP A 388 -10.55 11.85 -23.47
C ASP A 388 -10.84 11.25 -22.10
N ALA A 389 -11.30 12.04 -21.12
CA ALA A 389 -11.68 11.54 -19.79
C ALA A 389 -12.77 10.47 -19.87
N VAL A 390 -13.84 10.80 -20.60
CA VAL A 390 -14.99 9.89 -20.78
C VAL A 390 -14.59 8.62 -21.52
N ARG A 391 -13.78 8.73 -22.58
CA ARG A 391 -13.22 7.58 -23.32
C ARG A 391 -12.52 6.59 -22.39
N ARG A 392 -11.64 7.10 -21.53
CA ARG A 392 -10.87 6.28 -20.56
C ARG A 392 -11.79 5.60 -19.54
N ILE A 393 -12.78 6.31 -19.03
CA ILE A 393 -13.77 5.78 -18.08
C ILE A 393 -14.62 4.69 -18.76
N LEU A 394 -15.13 4.94 -19.96
CA LEU A 394 -15.93 3.98 -20.71
C LEU A 394 -15.13 2.73 -21.10
N ARG A 395 -13.86 2.89 -21.45
CA ARG A 395 -12.95 1.77 -21.73
C ARG A 395 -12.85 0.82 -20.53
N VAL A 396 -12.64 1.36 -19.33
CA VAL A 396 -12.59 0.54 -18.10
C VAL A 396 -13.94 -0.15 -17.83
N LYS A 397 -15.06 0.54 -18.01
CA LYS A 397 -16.41 -0.06 -17.91
C LYS A 397 -16.61 -1.21 -18.90
N HIS A 398 -16.10 -1.10 -20.14
CA HIS A 398 -16.13 -2.18 -21.12
C HIS A 398 -15.23 -3.37 -20.70
N HIS A 399 -14.00 -3.11 -20.26
CA HIS A 399 -13.11 -4.19 -19.79
C HIS A 399 -13.68 -4.94 -18.58
N LEU A 400 -14.47 -4.26 -17.74
CA LEU A 400 -15.20 -4.86 -16.63
C LEU A 400 -16.51 -5.54 -17.03
N ASN A 401 -16.84 -5.54 -18.34
CA ASN A 401 -18.07 -6.10 -18.91
C ASN A 401 -19.36 -5.48 -18.34
N LEU A 402 -19.31 -4.23 -17.84
CA LEU A 402 -20.48 -3.63 -17.17
C LEU A 402 -21.63 -3.31 -18.14
N PHE A 403 -21.38 -3.09 -19.42
CA PHE A 403 -22.43 -2.82 -20.41
C PHE A 403 -23.29 -4.04 -20.71
N GLU A 404 -22.70 -5.23 -20.74
CA GLU A 404 -23.38 -6.50 -20.99
C GLU A 404 -23.87 -7.13 -19.68
N GLN A 405 -23.12 -6.93 -18.57
CA GLN A 405 -23.40 -7.53 -17.27
C GLN A 405 -23.14 -6.53 -16.14
N PRO A 406 -24.03 -5.57 -15.89
CA PRO A 406 -23.85 -4.51 -14.88
C PRO A 406 -23.90 -5.07 -13.42
N THR A 407 -24.50 -6.24 -13.24
CA THR A 407 -24.59 -6.97 -11.96
C THR A 407 -24.04 -8.38 -12.11
N VAL A 408 -23.71 -9.03 -11.00
CA VAL A 408 -23.16 -10.37 -11.00
C VAL A 408 -24.21 -11.45 -10.68
N ASN A 409 -23.95 -12.69 -11.09
CA ASN A 409 -24.71 -13.82 -10.60
C ASN A 409 -24.22 -14.20 -9.19
N TYR A 410 -24.87 -13.67 -8.17
CA TYR A 410 -24.46 -13.83 -6.76
C TYR A 410 -24.37 -15.31 -6.32
N SER A 411 -25.14 -16.21 -6.92
CA SER A 411 -25.12 -17.64 -6.58
C SER A 411 -23.86 -18.37 -7.09
N SER A 412 -23.08 -17.77 -7.97
CA SER A 412 -21.82 -18.36 -8.48
C SER A 412 -20.63 -18.20 -7.52
N TYR A 413 -20.77 -17.38 -6.46
CA TYR A 413 -19.68 -17.08 -5.53
C TYR A 413 -19.72 -17.98 -4.28
N THR A 414 -19.63 -19.30 -4.49
CA THR A 414 -19.74 -20.33 -3.44
C THR A 414 -18.53 -20.38 -2.48
N ASP A 415 -17.38 -19.80 -2.90
CA ASP A 415 -16.16 -19.78 -2.09
C ASP A 415 -16.05 -18.51 -1.19
N PHE A 416 -17.06 -17.62 -1.17
CA PHE A 416 -17.04 -16.44 -0.31
C PHE A 416 -16.92 -16.83 1.17
N GLY A 417 -15.91 -16.29 1.89
CA GLY A 417 -15.63 -16.63 3.30
C GLY A 417 -15.35 -18.10 3.56
N SER A 418 -14.98 -18.86 2.54
CA SER A 418 -14.80 -20.31 2.63
C SER A 418 -13.56 -20.69 3.44
N LYS A 419 -13.54 -21.95 3.94
CA LYS A 419 -12.36 -22.52 4.57
C LYS A 419 -11.11 -22.46 3.69
N LYS A 420 -11.27 -22.49 2.36
CA LYS A 420 -10.19 -22.35 1.39
C LYS A 420 -9.60 -20.94 1.39
N HIS A 421 -10.44 -19.91 1.42
CA HIS A 421 -10.00 -18.52 1.52
C HIS A 421 -9.36 -18.23 2.88
N ILE A 422 -9.97 -18.68 3.96
CA ILE A 422 -9.43 -18.61 5.33
C ILE A 422 -8.05 -19.28 5.41
N ALA A 423 -7.86 -20.45 4.78
CA ALA A 423 -6.55 -21.12 4.76
C ALA A 423 -5.48 -20.31 4.01
N LYS A 424 -5.84 -19.59 2.94
CA LYS A 424 -4.93 -18.68 2.24
C LYS A 424 -4.54 -17.48 3.12
N ALA A 425 -5.50 -16.87 3.82
CA ALA A 425 -5.23 -15.77 4.75
C ALA A 425 -4.37 -16.25 5.94
N TYR A 426 -4.65 -17.43 6.50
CA TYR A 426 -3.82 -18.04 7.54
C TYR A 426 -2.37 -18.25 7.07
N ARG A 427 -2.17 -18.77 5.86
CA ARG A 427 -0.83 -18.97 5.31
C ARG A 427 -0.10 -17.62 5.17
N ALA A 428 -0.77 -16.58 4.67
CA ALA A 428 -0.21 -15.26 4.57
C ALA A 428 0.17 -14.69 5.95
N ALA A 429 -0.69 -14.82 6.96
CA ALA A 429 -0.40 -14.39 8.33
C ALA A 429 0.77 -15.17 8.96
N ALA A 430 0.81 -16.50 8.80
CA ALA A 430 1.85 -17.34 9.36
C ALA A 430 3.24 -17.09 8.72
N GLU A 431 3.26 -16.76 7.43
CA GLU A 431 4.53 -16.47 6.73
C GLU A 431 4.97 -14.99 6.84
N SER A 432 4.10 -14.09 7.33
CA SER A 432 4.45 -12.69 7.61
C SER A 432 5.07 -12.49 8.98
N VAL A 433 4.57 -13.16 10.03
CA VAL A 433 5.10 -12.99 11.39
C VAL A 433 6.61 -13.23 11.42
N THR A 434 7.32 -12.23 11.95
CA THR A 434 8.78 -12.18 11.91
C THR A 434 9.37 -12.36 13.30
N LEU A 435 10.22 -13.37 13.49
CA LEU A 435 10.97 -13.58 14.71
C LEU A 435 12.21 -12.68 14.72
N LEU A 436 12.23 -11.65 15.58
CA LEU A 436 13.29 -10.65 15.62
C LEU A 436 14.41 -11.01 16.63
N LYS A 437 14.04 -11.68 17.72
CA LYS A 437 14.97 -12.11 18.78
C LYS A 437 14.51 -13.43 19.37
N ASN A 438 15.46 -14.31 19.73
CA ASN A 438 15.20 -15.58 20.39
C ASN A 438 16.41 -16.01 21.22
N THR A 439 16.61 -15.38 22.37
CA THR A 439 17.72 -15.67 23.28
C THR A 439 17.55 -17.06 23.89
N ASP A 440 18.64 -17.81 23.94
CA ASP A 440 18.71 -19.17 24.51
C ASP A 440 17.69 -20.14 23.91
N ASN A 441 17.16 -19.83 22.72
CA ASN A 441 16.13 -20.62 22.04
C ASN A 441 14.88 -20.84 22.93
N ILE A 442 14.42 -19.78 23.64
CA ILE A 442 13.21 -19.86 24.48
C ILE A 442 11.99 -20.24 23.63
N LEU A 443 11.93 -19.81 22.38
CA LEU A 443 10.93 -20.24 21.40
C LEU A 443 11.48 -21.41 20.56
N PRO A 444 10.65 -22.40 20.22
CA PRO A 444 9.21 -22.51 20.54
C PRO A 444 8.98 -22.92 21.99
N LEU A 445 7.88 -22.44 22.57
CA LEU A 445 7.48 -22.70 23.94
C LEU A 445 7.08 -24.18 24.14
N ASN A 446 7.33 -24.69 25.36
CA ASN A 446 6.79 -25.98 25.78
C ASN A 446 5.28 -25.80 26.09
N LYS A 447 4.45 -26.66 25.51
CA LYS A 447 2.98 -26.66 25.75
C LYS A 447 2.57 -26.92 27.20
N ASN A 448 3.45 -27.56 27.99
CA ASN A 448 3.21 -27.82 29.38
C ASN A 448 3.68 -26.67 30.30
N ALA A 449 4.22 -25.60 29.75
CA ALA A 449 4.62 -24.43 30.53
C ALA A 449 3.38 -23.70 31.07
N ARG A 450 3.50 -23.19 32.30
CA ARG A 450 2.47 -22.32 32.91
C ARG A 450 2.58 -20.95 32.28
N ILE A 451 1.61 -20.60 31.41
CA ILE A 451 1.67 -19.41 30.58
C ILE A 451 0.82 -18.29 31.17
N MET A 452 1.41 -17.12 31.26
CA MET A 452 0.70 -15.87 31.49
C MET A 452 0.68 -15.05 30.19
N VAL A 453 -0.50 -14.58 29.81
CA VAL A 453 -0.68 -13.65 28.69
C VAL A 453 -1.05 -12.28 29.24
N ILE A 454 -0.36 -11.23 28.80
CA ILE A 454 -0.62 -9.85 29.23
C ILE A 454 -0.44 -8.89 28.05
N GLY A 455 -1.18 -7.81 28.09
CA GLY A 455 -1.05 -6.72 27.13
C GLY A 455 -2.36 -6.36 26.43
N PRO A 456 -2.49 -5.09 26.03
CA PRO A 456 -3.75 -4.55 25.49
C PRO A 456 -4.13 -5.15 24.13
N SER A 457 -3.14 -5.60 23.33
CA SER A 457 -3.39 -6.20 22.01
C SER A 457 -3.66 -7.71 22.05
N ALA A 458 -3.51 -8.36 23.20
CA ALA A 458 -3.63 -9.82 23.30
C ALA A 458 -5.04 -10.34 23.00
N ASN A 459 -6.07 -9.57 23.34
CA ASN A 459 -7.48 -9.95 23.20
C ASN A 459 -8.27 -8.91 22.39
N SER A 460 -7.78 -8.58 21.20
CA SER A 460 -8.41 -7.61 20.29
C SER A 460 -8.23 -8.02 18.83
N LEU A 461 -9.33 -8.26 18.12
CA LEU A 461 -9.34 -8.47 16.68
C LEU A 461 -9.15 -7.16 15.92
N SER A 462 -9.63 -6.04 16.45
CA SER A 462 -9.39 -4.71 15.87
C SER A 462 -7.89 -4.44 15.74
N CYS A 463 -7.10 -4.71 16.78
CA CYS A 463 -5.64 -4.53 16.73
C CYS A 463 -4.98 -5.47 15.71
N LEU A 464 -5.48 -6.70 15.55
CA LEU A 464 -4.93 -7.64 14.57
C LEU A 464 -5.24 -7.22 13.12
N ASN A 465 -6.37 -6.58 12.88
CA ASN A 465 -6.82 -6.22 11.54
C ASN A 465 -6.40 -4.80 11.13
N GLY A 466 -6.32 -3.86 12.06
CA GLY A 466 -6.00 -2.47 11.77
C GLY A 466 -7.17 -1.71 11.13
N ALA A 467 -6.85 -0.58 10.48
CA ALA A 467 -7.83 0.22 9.73
C ALA A 467 -8.17 -0.40 8.37
N TRP A 468 -9.10 0.22 7.61
CA TRP A 468 -9.59 -0.28 6.32
C TRP A 468 -10.08 -1.73 6.39
N THR A 469 -10.96 -2.01 7.35
CA THR A 469 -11.55 -3.31 7.58
C THR A 469 -13.07 -3.29 7.32
N HIS A 470 -13.86 -3.54 8.36
CA HIS A 470 -15.32 -3.41 8.32
C HIS A 470 -15.77 -1.95 8.45
N THR A 471 -14.92 -1.10 9.02
CA THR A 471 -15.06 0.36 9.07
C THR A 471 -13.74 1.01 8.69
N TRP A 472 -13.77 2.30 8.36
CA TRP A 472 -12.59 3.06 7.93
C TRP A 472 -11.45 3.01 8.96
N GLN A 473 -11.73 3.30 10.23
CA GLN A 473 -10.70 3.31 11.28
C GLN A 473 -10.48 1.94 11.94
N GLY A 474 -11.39 0.97 11.75
CA GLY A 474 -11.22 -0.41 12.22
C GLY A 474 -11.35 -0.64 13.73
N VAL A 475 -11.85 0.35 14.48
CA VAL A 475 -11.84 0.32 15.97
C VAL A 475 -12.95 -0.52 16.60
N GLU A 476 -13.98 -0.91 15.85
CA GLU A 476 -15.17 -1.57 16.41
C GLU A 476 -15.06 -3.10 16.38
N GLU A 477 -14.70 -3.70 17.51
CA GLU A 477 -14.62 -5.16 17.70
C GLU A 477 -15.87 -5.93 17.23
N LYS A 478 -17.05 -5.35 17.41
CA LYS A 478 -18.34 -6.00 17.09
C LYS A 478 -18.55 -6.36 15.61
N TYR A 479 -17.75 -5.79 14.70
CA TYR A 479 -17.87 -6.07 13.27
C TYR A 479 -16.90 -7.15 12.80
N HIS A 480 -15.92 -7.51 13.62
CA HIS A 480 -14.97 -8.55 13.26
C HIS A 480 -15.61 -9.94 13.30
N ASN A 481 -15.11 -10.83 12.47
CA ASN A 481 -15.56 -12.20 12.40
C ASN A 481 -15.19 -12.96 13.69
N ASN A 482 -15.85 -14.09 13.97
CA ASN A 482 -15.56 -14.97 15.10
C ASN A 482 -14.27 -15.76 14.86
N HIS A 483 -13.14 -15.07 14.73
CA HIS A 483 -11.80 -15.64 14.70
C HIS A 483 -11.15 -15.50 16.07
N PRO A 484 -10.22 -16.40 16.47
CA PRO A 484 -9.60 -16.30 17.76
C PRO A 484 -8.60 -15.12 17.82
N THR A 485 -8.66 -14.37 18.90
CA THR A 485 -7.61 -13.42 19.28
C THR A 485 -6.31 -14.18 19.63
N ILE A 486 -5.19 -13.48 19.86
CA ILE A 486 -3.94 -14.13 20.31
C ILE A 486 -4.19 -14.90 21.61
N LYS A 487 -4.84 -14.25 22.58
CA LYS A 487 -5.21 -14.86 23.88
C LYS A 487 -6.02 -16.14 23.69
N GLU A 488 -7.08 -16.10 22.90
CA GLU A 488 -7.96 -17.25 22.66
C GLU A 488 -7.26 -18.37 21.88
N ALA A 489 -6.39 -18.02 20.93
CA ALA A 489 -5.62 -19.01 20.18
C ALA A 489 -4.61 -19.75 21.06
N ILE A 490 -3.98 -19.03 22.03
CA ILE A 490 -3.10 -19.63 23.02
C ILE A 490 -3.91 -20.55 23.99
N GLU A 491 -5.07 -20.10 24.49
CA GLU A 491 -5.96 -20.93 25.30
C GLU A 491 -6.38 -22.23 24.58
N ASN A 492 -6.73 -22.11 23.30
CA ASN A 492 -7.08 -23.27 22.47
C ASN A 492 -5.91 -24.26 22.31
N GLU A 493 -4.66 -23.80 22.44
CA GLU A 493 -3.47 -24.62 22.26
C GLU A 493 -3.02 -25.32 23.54
N VAL A 494 -3.08 -24.63 24.69
CA VAL A 494 -2.50 -25.12 25.95
C VAL A 494 -3.53 -25.33 27.07
N GLY A 495 -4.77 -24.91 26.88
CA GLY A 495 -5.82 -24.94 27.90
C GLY A 495 -5.80 -23.68 28.75
N GLU A 496 -5.90 -23.85 30.08
CA GLU A 496 -6.01 -22.73 31.01
C GLU A 496 -4.76 -21.83 31.04
N ILE A 497 -4.97 -20.51 30.90
CA ILE A 497 -3.93 -19.48 31.03
C ILE A 497 -4.37 -18.38 32.00
N SER A 498 -3.42 -17.62 32.53
CA SER A 498 -3.74 -16.37 33.23
C SER A 498 -3.67 -15.21 32.25
N TYR A 499 -4.73 -14.41 32.17
CA TYR A 499 -4.78 -13.23 31.32
C TYR A 499 -4.93 -11.94 32.12
N PHE A 500 -4.15 -10.92 31.74
CA PHE A 500 -4.19 -9.56 32.26
C PHE A 500 -4.14 -8.55 31.12
N LYS A 501 -4.86 -7.45 31.24
CA LYS A 501 -4.84 -6.38 30.23
C LYS A 501 -3.56 -5.53 30.31
N GLY A 502 -3.07 -5.27 31.51
CA GLY A 502 -1.83 -4.53 31.78
C GLY A 502 -1.91 -3.02 31.53
N SER A 503 -2.43 -2.59 30.38
CA SER A 503 -2.74 -1.19 30.07
C SER A 503 -4.00 -1.08 29.22
N ILE A 504 -4.51 0.14 29.03
CA ILE A 504 -5.66 0.45 28.18
C ILE A 504 -5.18 1.44 27.15
N MET A 505 -5.15 1.03 25.88
CA MET A 505 -4.75 1.90 24.78
C MET A 505 -5.74 3.07 24.61
N SER A 506 -5.20 4.25 24.41
CA SER A 506 -5.94 5.49 24.19
C SER A 506 -5.14 6.45 23.31
N MET A 507 -5.86 7.33 22.62
CA MET A 507 -5.28 8.41 21.80
C MET A 507 -5.83 9.75 22.32
N GLU A 508 -4.95 10.71 22.54
CA GLU A 508 -5.33 12.07 22.92
C GLU A 508 -4.50 13.07 22.12
N ASN A 509 -5.18 13.92 21.34
CA ASN A 509 -4.56 14.99 20.53
C ASN A 509 -3.41 14.56 19.60
N GLY A 510 -3.44 13.31 19.10
CA GLY A 510 -2.39 12.75 18.24
C GLY A 510 -1.25 12.10 19.01
N ASP A 511 -1.33 11.99 20.34
CA ASP A 511 -0.41 11.21 21.17
C ASP A 511 -1.08 9.92 21.65
N GLU A 512 -0.33 8.82 21.62
CA GLU A 512 -0.74 7.57 22.27
C GLU A 512 -0.53 7.72 23.78
N VAL A 513 -1.63 7.91 24.49
CA VAL A 513 -1.67 8.11 25.94
C VAL A 513 -2.41 6.94 26.57
N ASP A 514 -1.71 5.83 26.74
CA ASP A 514 -2.29 4.67 27.37
C ASP A 514 -2.58 4.93 28.85
N LEU A 515 -3.69 4.37 29.31
CA LEU A 515 -4.08 4.46 30.70
C LEU A 515 -3.57 3.22 31.47
N PRO A 516 -3.14 3.37 32.73
CA PRO A 516 -2.74 2.25 33.55
C PRO A 516 -3.93 1.32 33.82
N SER A 517 -3.71 0.01 33.75
CA SER A 517 -4.70 -0.97 34.17
C SER A 517 -4.51 -1.36 35.63
N GLN A 518 -5.62 -1.56 36.34
CA GLN A 518 -5.61 -1.95 37.74
C GLN A 518 -5.06 -3.37 37.95
N ASP A 519 -5.03 -4.21 36.95
CA ASP A 519 -4.60 -5.61 37.01
C ASP A 519 -3.09 -5.82 36.88
N LEU A 520 -2.31 -4.79 36.52
CA LEU A 520 -0.85 -4.90 36.39
C LEU A 520 -0.16 -5.40 37.68
N LYS A 521 -0.59 -4.91 38.84
CA LYS A 521 -0.06 -5.40 40.15
C LYS A 521 -0.36 -6.88 40.37
N ALA A 522 -1.56 -7.32 39.99
CA ALA A 522 -1.97 -8.72 40.07
C ALA A 522 -1.11 -9.58 39.11
N ALA A 523 -0.85 -9.11 37.89
CA ALA A 523 0.02 -9.76 36.94
C ALA A 523 1.45 -9.95 37.47
N VAL A 524 2.05 -8.89 38.06
CA VAL A 524 3.38 -8.94 38.64
C VAL A 524 3.43 -9.98 39.79
N ASN A 525 2.39 -10.03 40.66
CA ASN A 525 2.30 -11.02 41.72
C ASN A 525 2.10 -12.45 41.20
N ALA A 526 1.44 -12.60 40.07
CA ALA A 526 1.19 -13.89 39.43
C ALA A 526 2.45 -14.50 38.80
N CYS A 527 3.47 -13.70 38.45
CA CYS A 527 4.72 -14.18 37.82
C CYS A 527 5.36 -15.37 38.52
N LYS A 528 5.34 -15.39 39.85
CA LYS A 528 5.90 -16.50 40.65
C LYS A 528 5.27 -17.87 40.41
N ASN A 529 4.07 -17.90 39.83
CA ASN A 529 3.33 -19.12 39.55
C ASN A 529 3.37 -19.50 38.04
N HIS A 530 4.12 -18.75 37.23
CA HIS A 530 4.20 -18.93 35.78
C HIS A 530 5.65 -19.13 35.34
N ASP A 531 5.84 -19.81 34.22
CA ASP A 531 7.15 -20.12 33.66
C ASP A 531 7.56 -19.12 32.55
N VAL A 532 6.59 -18.45 31.94
CA VAL A 532 6.79 -17.46 30.87
C VAL A 532 5.63 -16.47 30.82
N ALA A 533 5.95 -15.22 30.47
CA ALA A 533 4.98 -14.17 30.17
C ALA A 533 5.01 -13.84 28.66
N ILE A 534 3.88 -14.04 27.99
CA ILE A 534 3.67 -13.57 26.61
C ILE A 534 3.05 -12.17 26.71
N VAL A 535 3.76 -11.16 26.25
CA VAL A 535 3.36 -9.74 26.38
C VAL A 535 3.02 -9.21 24.99
N CYS A 536 1.74 -8.90 24.74
CA CYS A 536 1.25 -8.39 23.45
C CYS A 536 1.05 -6.89 23.54
N LEU A 537 1.94 -6.14 22.90
CA LEU A 537 1.92 -4.67 22.83
C LEU A 537 1.65 -4.21 21.39
N GLY A 538 1.24 -2.97 21.23
CA GLY A 538 0.98 -2.42 19.90
C GLY A 538 0.29 -1.07 19.91
N GLU A 539 -0.43 -0.77 18.83
CA GLU A 539 -1.14 0.49 18.65
C GLU A 539 -2.64 0.26 18.34
N LEU A 540 -3.44 1.29 18.58
CA LEU A 540 -4.84 1.29 18.18
C LEU A 540 -4.97 1.34 16.66
N PRO A 541 -5.98 0.67 16.08
CA PRO A 541 -6.29 0.85 14.66
C PRO A 541 -6.53 2.32 14.34
N SER A 542 -5.85 2.80 13.32
CA SER A 542 -6.05 4.16 12.81
C SER A 542 -5.39 4.30 11.44
N THR A 543 -5.91 5.23 10.63
CA THR A 543 -5.32 5.59 9.33
C THR A 543 -5.57 7.06 9.00
N GLU A 544 -4.86 7.58 8.00
CA GLU A 544 -4.95 8.96 7.53
C GLU A 544 -4.76 9.99 8.67
N ARG A 545 -5.32 11.20 8.57
CA ARG A 545 -5.18 12.25 9.60
C ARG A 545 -5.57 11.83 11.01
N PRO A 546 -6.62 11.01 11.24
CA PRO A 546 -6.89 10.51 12.60
C PRO A 546 -5.77 9.64 13.18
N GLY A 547 -4.94 9.03 12.33
CA GLY A 547 -3.79 8.23 12.72
C GLY A 547 -2.48 9.00 12.84
N ASP A 548 -2.45 10.33 12.61
CA ASP A 548 -1.23 11.13 12.76
C ASP A 548 -0.77 11.16 14.22
N ILE A 549 0.52 10.86 14.44
CA ILE A 549 1.17 10.85 15.76
C ILE A 549 2.40 11.77 15.76
N TYR A 550 2.89 12.11 16.96
CA TYR A 550 4.07 12.96 17.13
C TYR A 550 5.36 12.18 17.40
N SER A 551 5.25 10.93 17.85
CA SER A 551 6.39 10.09 18.22
C SER A 551 6.14 8.63 17.86
N LEU A 552 7.20 7.92 17.50
CA LEU A 552 7.18 6.46 17.35
C LEU A 552 7.42 5.74 18.70
N ASP A 553 7.63 6.44 19.81
CA ASP A 553 7.82 5.78 21.10
C ASP A 553 6.62 4.88 21.42
N MET A 554 6.89 3.65 21.84
CA MET A 554 5.89 2.80 22.44
C MET A 554 5.31 3.52 23.68
N ALA A 555 3.99 3.51 23.84
CA ALA A 555 3.30 4.18 24.94
C ALA A 555 3.89 3.80 26.31
N LEU A 556 4.00 4.78 27.21
CA LEU A 556 4.69 4.63 28.50
C LEU A 556 4.13 3.46 29.32
N GLU A 557 2.80 3.32 29.39
CA GLU A 557 2.17 2.27 30.19
C GLU A 557 2.43 0.88 29.60
N GLN A 558 2.53 0.74 28.28
CA GLN A 558 2.93 -0.52 27.65
C GLN A 558 4.39 -0.87 27.98
N ARG A 559 5.31 0.10 27.90
CA ARG A 559 6.71 -0.11 28.29
C ARG A 559 6.83 -0.45 29.79
N ASN A 560 5.98 0.13 30.61
CA ASN A 560 5.93 -0.15 32.06
C ASN A 560 5.56 -1.61 32.34
N ILE A 561 4.70 -2.25 31.58
CA ILE A 561 4.42 -3.70 31.71
C ILE A 561 5.71 -4.49 31.67
N ILE A 562 6.51 -4.35 30.60
CA ILE A 562 7.79 -5.06 30.45
C ILE A 562 8.74 -4.77 31.64
N LYS A 563 8.89 -3.48 31.99
CA LYS A 563 9.78 -3.05 33.07
C LYS A 563 9.38 -3.59 34.45
N GLN A 564 8.10 -3.78 34.72
CA GLN A 564 7.64 -4.34 35.98
C GLN A 564 7.79 -5.87 36.00
N LEU A 565 7.43 -6.55 34.91
CA LEU A 565 7.58 -8.01 34.81
C LEU A 565 9.05 -8.43 34.85
N SER A 566 9.96 -7.72 34.19
CA SER A 566 11.40 -8.07 34.19
C SER A 566 12.02 -8.09 35.56
N LYS A 567 11.54 -7.27 36.52
CA LYS A 567 12.00 -7.27 37.91
C LYS A 567 11.69 -8.57 38.65
N THR A 568 10.76 -9.37 38.17
CA THR A 568 10.38 -10.66 38.80
C THR A 568 11.28 -11.80 38.34
N GLY A 569 12.07 -11.60 37.28
CA GLY A 569 12.91 -12.63 36.66
C GLY A 569 12.15 -13.58 35.74
N ILE A 570 10.85 -13.40 35.50
CA ILE A 570 10.10 -14.22 34.53
C ILE A 570 10.60 -13.97 33.11
N PRO A 571 10.85 -15.01 32.30
CA PRO A 571 11.14 -14.85 30.88
C PRO A 571 9.99 -14.17 30.13
N ILE A 572 10.30 -13.15 29.33
CA ILE A 572 9.32 -12.36 28.57
C ILE A 572 9.43 -12.67 27.09
N VAL A 573 8.32 -13.07 26.48
CA VAL A 573 8.14 -13.14 25.02
C VAL A 573 7.28 -11.96 24.59
N LEU A 574 7.90 -10.99 23.92
CA LEU A 574 7.24 -9.79 23.41
C LEU A 574 6.64 -10.08 22.03
N VAL A 575 5.36 -9.81 21.87
CA VAL A 575 4.63 -9.85 20.58
C VAL A 575 4.19 -8.43 20.25
N LEU A 576 4.70 -7.89 19.15
CA LEU A 576 4.37 -6.55 18.65
C LEU A 576 3.25 -6.66 17.63
N VAL A 577 2.11 -6.03 17.92
CA VAL A 577 0.94 -5.95 17.06
C VAL A 577 0.79 -4.49 16.62
N GLU A 578 1.55 -4.11 15.60
CA GLU A 578 1.71 -2.71 15.22
C GLU A 578 1.88 -2.55 13.70
N GLY A 579 1.29 -1.52 13.15
CA GLY A 579 1.43 -1.15 11.73
C GLY A 579 2.67 -0.29 11.46
N ARG A 580 3.13 0.44 12.47
CA ARG A 580 4.34 1.29 12.45
C ARG A 580 5.36 0.77 13.45
N PRO A 581 6.67 0.78 13.11
CA PRO A 581 7.69 0.29 14.04
C PRO A 581 7.85 1.22 15.23
N LYS A 582 7.38 0.79 16.41
CA LYS A 582 7.50 1.56 17.65
C LYS A 582 8.91 1.46 18.24
N ILE A 583 9.40 2.54 18.81
CA ILE A 583 10.69 2.56 19.49
C ILE A 583 10.61 1.75 20.80
N ILE A 584 11.39 0.68 20.87
CA ILE A 584 11.40 -0.28 21.97
C ILE A 584 12.80 -0.56 22.52
N ASN A 585 13.78 0.28 22.21
CA ASN A 585 15.19 0.10 22.57
C ASN A 585 15.44 -0.08 24.07
N ASP A 586 14.54 0.39 24.95
CA ASP A 586 14.63 0.28 26.41
C ASP A 586 13.94 -0.97 26.97
N ILE A 587 13.08 -1.63 26.20
CA ILE A 587 12.35 -2.84 26.63
C ILE A 587 12.77 -4.10 25.85
N GLU A 588 13.34 -3.95 24.65
CA GLU A 588 13.86 -5.08 23.88
C GLU A 588 14.93 -5.87 24.67
N PRO A 589 15.92 -5.23 25.36
CA PRO A 589 16.92 -5.97 26.12
C PRO A 589 16.32 -6.78 27.29
N LEU A 590 15.16 -6.40 27.80
CA LEU A 590 14.44 -7.06 28.87
C LEU A 590 13.60 -8.25 28.39
N SER A 591 13.48 -8.45 27.10
CA SER A 591 12.68 -9.51 26.47
C SER A 591 13.58 -10.65 25.99
N ALA A 592 13.23 -11.88 26.33
CA ALA A 592 13.98 -13.08 25.90
C ALA A 592 13.69 -13.42 24.43
N ALA A 593 12.50 -13.14 23.93
CA ALA A 593 12.17 -13.24 22.52
C ALA A 593 11.29 -12.06 22.08
N VAL A 594 11.37 -11.70 20.79
CA VAL A 594 10.55 -10.64 20.18
C VAL A 594 10.00 -11.16 18.85
N LEU A 595 8.69 -11.08 18.69
CA LEU A 595 7.95 -11.37 17.46
C LEU A 595 7.31 -10.08 16.95
N GLN A 596 7.52 -9.76 15.67
CA GLN A 596 6.77 -8.72 14.97
C GLN A 596 5.61 -9.38 14.22
N ALA A 597 4.40 -9.15 14.68
CA ALA A 597 3.19 -9.68 14.06
C ALA A 597 2.63 -8.75 12.98
N TYR A 598 3.05 -7.49 12.95
CA TYR A 598 2.44 -6.43 12.13
C TYR A 598 0.94 -6.30 12.43
N LEU A 599 0.11 -6.20 11.39
CA LEU A 599 -1.34 -6.28 11.45
C LEU A 599 -1.76 -7.53 10.64
N PRO A 600 -1.79 -8.72 11.30
CA PRO A 600 -1.80 -10.01 10.60
C PRO A 600 -3.19 -10.46 10.09
N GLY A 601 -4.22 -9.64 10.27
CA GLY A 601 -5.57 -9.95 9.81
C GLY A 601 -6.31 -10.95 10.70
N ASP A 602 -7.45 -11.45 10.20
CA ASP A 602 -8.36 -12.37 10.92
C ASP A 602 -7.69 -13.63 11.46
N GLN A 603 -6.67 -14.13 10.77
CA GLN A 603 -5.97 -15.36 11.13
C GLN A 603 -4.73 -15.09 12.00
N GLY A 604 -4.51 -13.85 12.42
CA GLY A 604 -3.33 -13.42 13.16
C GLY A 604 -3.17 -14.11 14.51
N GLY A 605 -4.25 -14.23 15.28
CA GLY A 605 -4.21 -14.90 16.58
C GLY A 605 -3.71 -16.34 16.47
N ARG A 606 -4.27 -17.10 15.52
CA ARG A 606 -3.85 -18.46 15.23
C ARG A 606 -2.40 -18.54 14.74
N ALA A 607 -2.01 -17.67 13.81
CA ALA A 607 -0.67 -17.66 13.24
C ALA A 607 0.40 -17.40 14.32
N VAL A 608 0.18 -16.41 15.19
CA VAL A 608 1.07 -16.11 16.32
C VAL A 608 1.16 -17.30 17.27
N SER A 609 0.03 -17.90 17.66
CA SER A 609 0.01 -19.07 18.54
C SER A 609 0.78 -20.25 17.92
N ASP A 610 0.54 -20.59 16.67
CA ASP A 610 1.19 -21.71 15.99
C ASP A 610 2.72 -21.50 15.85
N ILE A 611 3.19 -20.25 15.76
CA ILE A 611 4.62 -19.92 15.81
C ILE A 611 5.14 -20.07 17.24
N LEU A 612 4.49 -19.46 18.24
CA LEU A 612 4.93 -19.54 19.63
C LEU A 612 5.15 -20.99 20.10
N PHE A 613 4.31 -21.93 19.66
CA PHE A 613 4.41 -23.35 20.03
C PHE A 613 5.09 -24.24 18.97
N GLY A 614 5.70 -23.63 17.94
CA GLY A 614 6.53 -24.34 16.96
C GLY A 614 5.78 -25.25 15.98
N LYS A 615 4.48 -25.09 15.81
CA LYS A 615 3.74 -25.73 14.72
C LYS A 615 4.11 -25.15 13.36
N VAL A 616 4.44 -23.84 13.35
CA VAL A 616 4.98 -23.12 12.20
C VAL A 616 6.37 -22.64 12.56
N ASN A 617 7.31 -22.85 11.64
CA ASN A 617 8.64 -22.26 11.72
C ASN A 617 8.57 -20.84 11.14
N PRO A 618 8.91 -19.77 11.89
CA PRO A 618 8.86 -18.40 11.39
C PRO A 618 9.77 -18.23 10.16
N SER A 619 9.29 -17.48 9.18
CA SER A 619 9.99 -17.24 7.92
C SER A 619 9.82 -15.81 7.40
N GLY A 620 9.11 -14.98 8.14
CA GLY A 620 8.97 -13.56 7.85
C GLY A 620 10.29 -12.82 7.99
N LYS A 621 10.48 -11.78 7.17
CA LYS A 621 11.65 -10.87 7.26
C LYS A 621 11.17 -9.43 7.13
N LEU A 622 11.76 -8.52 7.91
CA LEU A 622 11.38 -7.11 7.93
C LEU A 622 11.39 -6.49 6.53
N PRO A 623 10.31 -5.88 6.07
CA PRO A 623 10.28 -5.16 4.80
C PRO A 623 10.74 -3.70 4.94
N TYR A 624 11.29 -3.34 6.07
CA TYR A 624 11.82 -2.02 6.41
C TYR A 624 12.96 -2.14 7.43
N THR A 625 13.78 -1.12 7.49
CA THR A 625 14.76 -0.92 8.58
C THR A 625 14.01 -0.50 9.84
N TYR A 626 14.11 -1.29 10.91
CA TYR A 626 13.43 -1.00 12.18
C TYR A 626 14.21 0.08 12.97
N PRO A 627 13.62 1.26 13.22
CA PRO A 627 14.33 2.37 13.85
C PRO A 627 14.61 2.08 15.33
N ARG A 628 15.79 2.49 15.81
CA ARG A 628 16.17 2.42 17.22
C ARG A 628 15.81 3.69 18.00
N HIS A 629 15.76 4.83 17.30
CA HIS A 629 15.55 6.14 17.91
C HIS A 629 14.60 6.99 17.06
N ASN A 630 13.82 7.84 17.72
CA ASN A 630 13.05 8.88 17.01
C ASN A 630 13.98 9.87 16.31
N GLY A 631 13.55 10.39 15.17
CA GLY A 631 14.25 11.41 14.41
C GLY A 631 15.45 10.92 13.59
N VAL A 632 15.82 9.64 13.71
CA VAL A 632 16.82 9.01 12.85
C VAL A 632 16.11 8.10 11.87
N VAL A 633 15.95 8.57 10.65
CA VAL A 633 15.35 7.79 9.54
C VAL A 633 16.48 7.38 8.62
N MET A 634 16.88 6.12 8.70
CA MET A 634 17.89 5.52 7.81
C MET A 634 17.30 4.29 7.16
N HIS A 635 17.64 4.09 5.88
CA HIS A 635 17.20 2.96 5.10
C HIS A 635 18.39 2.04 4.77
N TYR A 636 18.11 0.79 4.42
CA TYR A 636 19.14 -0.20 4.12
C TYR A 636 20.05 0.21 2.93
N ASP A 637 19.51 1.02 2.02
CA ASP A 637 20.19 1.52 0.81
C ASP A 637 20.94 2.85 1.04
N HIS A 638 21.33 3.13 2.28
CA HIS A 638 22.10 4.31 2.64
C HIS A 638 23.46 4.35 1.92
N LYS A 639 24.10 5.52 1.97
CA LYS A 639 25.35 5.77 1.26
C LYS A 639 26.56 5.63 2.19
N GLN A 640 27.74 5.41 1.60
CA GLN A 640 29.00 5.39 2.35
C GLN A 640 29.24 6.68 3.14
N SER A 641 28.80 7.82 2.64
CA SER A 641 28.91 9.12 3.32
C SER A 641 28.05 9.25 4.59
N GLU A 642 27.06 8.36 4.77
CA GLU A 642 26.25 8.26 5.98
C GLU A 642 26.91 7.35 7.03
N LEU A 643 27.95 6.59 6.65
CA LEU A 643 28.80 5.82 7.56
C LEU A 643 30.05 6.64 7.85
N ILE A 644 30.18 7.20 9.04
CA ILE A 644 31.39 7.92 9.41
C ILE A 644 32.41 6.96 9.98
N ASN A 645 33.40 6.62 9.15
CA ASN A 645 34.49 5.75 9.52
C ASN A 645 35.53 6.45 10.41
N GLY A 646 35.75 5.90 11.59
CA GLY A 646 37.10 5.87 12.19
C GLY A 646 37.50 6.98 13.14
N ASN A 647 36.58 7.82 13.67
CA ASN A 647 36.89 8.71 14.78
C ASN A 647 36.00 8.42 16.00
N THR A 648 36.62 8.30 17.15
CA THR A 648 36.16 7.78 18.42
C THR A 648 34.93 8.45 19.06
N TRP A 649 34.37 9.47 18.42
CA TRP A 649 33.20 10.21 18.90
C TRP A 649 31.99 10.15 17.95
N GLN A 650 32.05 9.29 16.93
CA GLN A 650 30.99 9.08 15.94
C GLN A 650 30.75 7.59 15.69
N ASN A 651 30.75 6.79 16.74
CA ASN A 651 30.39 5.38 16.64
C ASN A 651 28.87 5.26 16.45
N ASP A 652 28.46 4.43 15.50
CA ASP A 652 27.11 3.92 15.30
C ASP A 652 26.08 4.87 14.64
N PHE A 653 26.42 5.53 13.53
CA PHE A 653 25.41 6.30 12.79
C PHE A 653 24.34 5.42 12.15
N PHE A 654 24.71 4.25 11.58
CA PHE A 654 23.75 3.26 11.14
C PHE A 654 23.67 2.16 12.20
N ASN A 655 22.82 2.40 13.20
CA ASN A 655 22.55 1.45 14.26
C ASN A 655 21.03 1.29 14.45
N PRO A 656 20.34 0.65 13.48
CA PRO A 656 18.91 0.37 13.62
C PRO A 656 18.66 -0.63 14.75
N GLN A 657 17.43 -0.76 15.21
CA GLN A 657 17.05 -1.84 16.10
C GLN A 657 17.23 -3.20 15.42
N TRP A 658 16.78 -3.30 14.18
CA TRP A 658 17.04 -4.41 13.24
C TRP A 658 17.13 -3.90 11.81
N GLU A 659 17.99 -4.52 11.02
CA GLU A 659 18.16 -4.18 9.62
C GLU A 659 16.99 -4.66 8.76
N PHE A 660 16.82 -4.04 7.59
CA PHE A 660 15.98 -4.54 6.51
C PHE A 660 16.31 -6.00 6.18
N ALA A 661 15.29 -6.80 5.92
CA ALA A 661 15.37 -8.25 5.69
C ALA A 661 15.84 -9.07 6.91
N HIS A 662 15.91 -8.49 8.12
CA HIS A 662 16.15 -9.25 9.33
C HIS A 662 14.94 -10.13 9.68
N GLY A 663 15.22 -11.35 10.11
CA GLY A 663 14.23 -12.32 10.60
C GLY A 663 14.90 -13.65 10.86
N LEU A 664 14.60 -14.24 12.02
CA LEU A 664 15.14 -15.51 12.49
C LEU A 664 14.21 -16.68 12.14
N SER A 665 14.74 -17.88 12.29
CA SER A 665 14.03 -19.15 12.09
C SER A 665 14.34 -20.11 13.24
N TYR A 666 13.50 -21.12 13.46
CA TYR A 666 13.78 -22.24 14.37
C TYR A 666 14.74 -23.29 13.76
N THR A 667 15.18 -23.04 12.52
CA THR A 667 16.24 -23.82 11.85
C THR A 667 17.36 -22.88 11.43
N THR A 668 18.45 -23.42 10.91
CA THR A 668 19.62 -22.66 10.44
C THR A 668 19.85 -22.91 8.96
N PHE A 669 20.27 -21.88 8.24
CA PHE A 669 20.59 -21.96 6.81
C PHE A 669 22.03 -21.52 6.57
N GLU A 670 22.76 -22.36 5.86
CA GLU A 670 24.12 -22.08 5.38
C GLU A 670 24.05 -21.67 3.91
N TYR A 671 24.71 -20.57 3.58
CA TYR A 671 24.86 -20.07 2.21
C TYR A 671 26.28 -20.40 1.73
N SER A 672 26.38 -20.96 0.53
CA SER A 672 27.66 -21.42 -0.03
C SER A 672 27.67 -21.31 -1.56
N GLU A 673 28.85 -21.53 -2.16
CA GLU A 673 29.03 -21.69 -3.59
C GLU A 673 28.49 -20.51 -4.43
N LEU A 674 28.65 -19.27 -3.95
CA LEU A 674 28.31 -18.09 -4.74
C LEU A 674 29.25 -18.02 -5.97
N SER A 675 28.67 -18.09 -7.15
CA SER A 675 29.40 -18.07 -8.41
C SER A 675 28.73 -17.23 -9.48
N LEU A 676 29.52 -16.68 -10.38
CA LEU A 676 29.09 -15.95 -11.57
C LEU A 676 29.54 -16.70 -12.80
N ASN A 677 28.63 -16.86 -13.78
CA ASN A 677 28.96 -17.55 -15.04
C ASN A 677 29.98 -16.78 -15.90
N LYS A 678 30.10 -15.47 -15.74
CA LYS A 678 31.08 -14.59 -16.40
C LYS A 678 31.49 -13.43 -15.51
N LYS A 679 32.62 -12.82 -15.76
CA LYS A 679 33.19 -11.70 -14.99
C LYS A 679 32.96 -10.33 -15.62
N ASN A 680 32.48 -10.26 -16.84
CA ASN A 680 32.19 -9.02 -17.54
C ASN A 680 30.78 -9.07 -18.09
N LEU A 681 30.06 -7.98 -17.92
CA LEU A 681 28.81 -7.66 -18.58
C LEU A 681 29.06 -6.50 -19.54
N TYR A 682 28.51 -6.55 -20.74
CA TYR A 682 28.66 -5.46 -21.71
C TYR A 682 27.37 -4.66 -21.80
N SER A 683 27.49 -3.31 -21.92
CA SER A 683 26.32 -2.40 -21.84
C SER A 683 25.29 -2.67 -22.95
N ASN A 684 25.72 -3.11 -24.14
CA ASN A 684 24.87 -3.50 -25.26
C ASN A 684 24.55 -5.00 -25.29
N ASP A 685 25.04 -5.76 -24.32
CA ASP A 685 24.85 -7.20 -24.24
C ASP A 685 23.39 -7.55 -23.93
N LYS A 686 22.75 -8.34 -24.78
CA LYS A 686 21.41 -8.87 -24.54
C LYS A 686 21.41 -10.01 -23.52
N ASP A 687 22.57 -10.60 -23.25
CA ASP A 687 22.74 -11.62 -22.24
C ASP A 687 22.80 -11.03 -20.84
N SER A 688 22.87 -11.91 -19.85
CA SER A 688 22.96 -11.54 -18.44
C SER A 688 24.08 -12.27 -17.75
N ILE A 689 24.56 -11.73 -16.64
CA ILE A 689 25.35 -12.52 -15.69
C ILE A 689 24.37 -13.40 -14.91
N VAL A 690 24.61 -14.71 -14.93
CA VAL A 690 23.89 -15.65 -14.09
C VAL A 690 24.65 -15.81 -12.78
N VAL A 691 23.96 -15.49 -11.69
CA VAL A 691 24.45 -15.65 -10.32
C VAL A 691 23.88 -16.95 -9.77
N SER A 692 24.72 -17.84 -9.25
CA SER A 692 24.27 -19.06 -8.59
C SER A 692 24.72 -19.06 -7.14
N VAL A 693 23.86 -19.51 -6.24
CA VAL A 693 24.13 -19.66 -4.81
C VAL A 693 23.44 -20.90 -4.28
N SER A 694 24.11 -21.64 -3.42
CA SER A 694 23.55 -22.81 -2.75
C SER A 694 23.14 -22.49 -1.32
N ILE A 695 21.94 -22.93 -0.93
CA ILE A 695 21.41 -22.79 0.41
C ILE A 695 21.12 -24.18 0.98
N THR A 696 21.67 -24.48 2.16
CA THR A 696 21.47 -25.74 2.88
C THR A 696 20.78 -25.49 4.20
N ASN A 697 19.72 -26.21 4.49
CA ASN A 697 19.12 -26.24 5.82
C ASN A 697 19.99 -27.13 6.73
N THR A 698 20.75 -26.51 7.61
CA THR A 698 21.68 -27.21 8.55
C THR A 698 21.04 -27.58 9.88
N GLY A 699 19.80 -27.17 10.10
CA GLY A 699 19.06 -27.47 11.32
C GLY A 699 18.21 -28.75 11.21
N LYS A 700 17.34 -28.94 12.23
CA LYS A 700 16.55 -30.18 12.39
C LYS A 700 15.08 -30.02 12.00
N ARG A 701 14.65 -28.85 11.52
CA ARG A 701 13.26 -28.55 11.14
C ARG A 701 13.21 -28.11 9.68
N GLU A 702 12.13 -28.45 9.01
CA GLU A 702 11.81 -27.80 7.74
C GLU A 702 11.69 -26.29 7.96
N GLY A 703 12.21 -25.49 7.03
CA GLY A 703 12.13 -24.05 7.08
C GLY A 703 12.07 -23.40 5.71
N LYS A 704 11.50 -22.21 5.68
CA LYS A 704 11.51 -21.35 4.48
C LYS A 704 12.51 -20.24 4.68
N GLU A 705 13.28 -19.95 3.62
CA GLU A 705 14.27 -18.87 3.61
C GLU A 705 14.01 -17.95 2.42
N SER A 706 14.00 -16.64 2.68
CA SER A 706 13.96 -15.62 1.64
C SER A 706 15.39 -15.21 1.34
N VAL A 707 15.81 -15.42 0.10
CA VAL A 707 17.18 -15.17 -0.40
C VAL A 707 17.15 -13.87 -1.19
N GLN A 708 17.87 -12.86 -0.73
CA GLN A 708 17.97 -11.55 -1.37
C GLN A 708 19.31 -11.43 -2.09
N LEU A 709 19.28 -10.88 -3.32
CA LEU A 709 20.45 -10.50 -4.08
C LEU A 709 20.55 -8.99 -4.14
N TYR A 710 21.67 -8.47 -3.67
CA TYR A 710 21.99 -7.05 -3.72
C TYR A 710 23.16 -6.78 -4.65
N ILE A 711 23.17 -5.58 -5.24
CA ILE A 711 24.29 -5.01 -5.98
C ILE A 711 24.87 -3.84 -5.21
N ASN A 712 26.20 -3.74 -5.20
CA ASN A 712 26.95 -2.56 -4.80
C ASN A 712 27.78 -2.09 -5.99
N ASP A 713 27.56 -0.85 -6.40
CA ASP A 713 28.43 -0.15 -7.35
C ASP A 713 29.60 0.45 -6.56
N HIS A 714 30.82 0.19 -7.00
CA HIS A 714 32.00 0.65 -6.24
C HIS A 714 32.26 2.16 -6.44
N TYR A 715 32.05 2.66 -7.63
CA TYR A 715 32.30 4.05 -8.01
C TYR A 715 31.36 4.47 -9.15
N ALA A 716 30.63 5.53 -8.96
CA ALA A 716 29.80 6.15 -9.98
C ALA A 716 29.98 7.67 -9.98
N THR A 717 29.53 8.36 -11.03
CA THR A 717 29.54 9.83 -11.12
C THR A 717 28.66 10.49 -10.07
N ILE A 718 27.75 9.71 -9.47
CA ILE A 718 26.95 10.11 -8.29
C ILE A 718 27.21 9.13 -7.16
N SER A 719 27.13 9.59 -5.90
CA SER A 719 27.34 8.70 -4.74
C SER A 719 26.39 7.51 -4.76
N PRO A 720 26.91 6.28 -4.96
CA PRO A 720 26.08 5.08 -4.99
C PRO A 720 25.63 4.67 -3.58
N SER A 721 24.53 3.91 -3.51
CA SER A 721 24.11 3.24 -2.28
C SER A 721 25.07 2.07 -1.96
N LEU A 722 25.24 1.76 -0.68
CA LEU A 722 26.07 0.62 -0.25
C LEU A 722 25.55 -0.73 -0.76
N LYS A 723 24.25 -0.85 -0.92
CA LYS A 723 23.61 -2.02 -1.53
C LYS A 723 22.23 -1.64 -2.06
N LYS A 724 21.83 -2.24 -3.18
CA LYS A 724 20.52 -2.09 -3.81
C LYS A 724 19.95 -3.47 -4.08
N LEU A 725 18.75 -3.75 -3.59
CA LEU A 725 18.07 -5.02 -3.87
C LEU A 725 17.66 -5.07 -5.36
N ILE A 726 18.01 -6.15 -6.04
CA ILE A 726 17.66 -6.35 -7.45
C ILE A 726 16.96 -7.67 -7.75
N ALA A 727 17.01 -8.62 -6.80
CA ALA A 727 16.29 -9.88 -6.92
C ALA A 727 16.05 -10.49 -5.53
N PHE A 728 15.01 -11.31 -5.42
CA PHE A 728 14.79 -12.20 -4.29
C PHE A 728 13.99 -13.44 -4.72
N ASP A 729 14.12 -14.50 -3.93
CA ASP A 729 13.28 -15.70 -4.05
C ASP A 729 13.07 -16.32 -2.68
N LYS A 730 11.96 -17.01 -2.48
CA LYS A 730 11.63 -17.70 -1.23
C LYS A 730 11.54 -19.20 -1.47
N ILE A 731 12.35 -19.97 -0.75
CA ILE A 731 12.45 -21.43 -0.88
C ILE A 731 12.08 -22.13 0.41
N SER A 732 11.54 -23.36 0.29
CA SER A 732 11.38 -24.32 1.40
C SER A 732 12.44 -25.38 1.33
N LEU A 733 13.05 -25.73 2.47
CA LEU A 733 14.10 -26.72 2.61
C LEU A 733 13.80 -27.67 3.77
N LEU A 734 13.78 -28.97 3.49
CA LEU A 734 13.78 -30.00 4.52
C LEU A 734 15.11 -30.02 5.28
N PRO A 735 15.19 -30.61 6.48
CA PRO A 735 16.45 -30.81 7.18
C PRO A 735 17.50 -31.48 6.28
N SER A 736 18.70 -30.92 6.25
CA SER A 736 19.83 -31.34 5.40
C SER A 736 19.63 -31.17 3.88
N GLU A 737 18.49 -30.62 3.45
CA GLU A 737 18.25 -30.35 2.02
C GLU A 737 19.10 -29.16 1.56
N LYS A 738 19.72 -29.30 0.38
CA LYS A 738 20.45 -28.25 -0.33
C LYS A 738 19.74 -27.92 -1.63
N LYS A 739 19.53 -26.64 -1.89
CA LYS A 739 19.02 -26.11 -3.18
C LYS A 739 19.94 -25.04 -3.72
N THR A 740 20.12 -25.04 -5.03
CA THR A 740 20.82 -23.96 -5.74
C THR A 740 19.81 -23.06 -6.40
N LEU A 741 19.88 -21.75 -6.07
CA LEU A 741 19.13 -20.70 -6.74
C LEU A 741 19.99 -20.02 -7.80
N THR A 742 19.31 -19.53 -8.83
CA THR A 742 19.94 -18.73 -9.89
C THR A 742 19.19 -17.42 -10.08
N PHE A 743 19.95 -16.34 -10.18
CA PHE A 743 19.44 -15.00 -10.50
C PHE A 743 20.14 -14.48 -11.75
N SER A 744 19.48 -13.58 -12.48
CA SER A 744 20.08 -12.92 -13.64
C SER A 744 20.28 -11.44 -13.37
N ILE A 745 21.45 -10.92 -13.72
CA ILE A 745 21.79 -9.49 -13.66
C ILE A 745 21.95 -8.99 -15.09
N ARG A 746 21.22 -7.96 -15.46
CA ARG A 746 21.29 -7.30 -16.76
C ARG A 746 21.81 -5.88 -16.60
N ASN A 747 22.18 -5.25 -17.71
CA ASN A 747 22.58 -3.84 -17.70
C ASN A 747 21.52 -2.91 -17.08
N GLU A 748 20.24 -3.16 -17.35
CA GLU A 748 19.12 -2.39 -16.79
C GLU A 748 19.05 -2.40 -15.25
N ASP A 749 19.53 -3.47 -14.59
CA ASP A 749 19.57 -3.59 -13.12
C ASP A 749 20.65 -2.71 -12.49
N LEU A 750 21.66 -2.31 -13.30
CA LEU A 750 22.78 -1.47 -12.89
C LEU A 750 22.53 0.03 -13.16
N MET A 751 21.46 0.36 -13.89
CA MET A 751 21.15 1.75 -14.24
C MET A 751 20.78 2.58 -13.02
N PHE A 752 21.15 3.85 -13.11
CA PHE A 752 20.78 4.91 -12.18
C PHE A 752 20.41 6.19 -12.94
N TYR A 753 19.72 7.10 -12.27
CA TYR A 753 19.34 8.39 -12.85
C TYR A 753 20.41 9.42 -12.63
N GLY A 754 21.15 9.77 -13.69
CA GLY A 754 22.35 10.59 -13.66
C GLY A 754 22.10 12.07 -13.33
N ALA A 755 23.21 12.81 -13.23
CA ALA A 755 23.16 14.27 -12.96
C ALA A 755 22.58 15.09 -14.15
N ASP A 756 22.62 14.53 -15.33
CA ASP A 756 22.05 15.05 -16.58
C ASP A 756 20.57 14.73 -16.77
N ASN A 757 19.94 14.11 -15.77
CA ASN A 757 18.53 13.68 -15.77
C ASN A 757 18.19 12.63 -16.81
N ILE A 758 19.10 11.70 -17.07
CA ILE A 758 18.87 10.50 -17.90
C ILE A 758 19.23 9.24 -17.14
N TRP A 759 18.55 8.13 -17.50
CA TRP A 759 18.91 6.80 -17.05
C TRP A 759 20.17 6.32 -17.77
N GLN A 760 21.18 5.91 -17.00
CA GLN A 760 22.46 5.45 -17.52
C GLN A 760 23.06 4.38 -16.65
N SER A 761 23.97 3.60 -17.21
CA SER A 761 24.91 2.73 -16.52
C SER A 761 26.33 3.16 -16.87
N GLU A 762 27.28 2.95 -15.98
CA GLU A 762 28.69 3.38 -16.15
C GLU A 762 29.62 2.18 -16.09
N GLU A 763 30.68 2.21 -16.91
CA GLU A 763 31.76 1.23 -16.77
C GLU A 763 32.34 1.25 -15.37
N GLY A 764 32.50 0.06 -14.78
CA GLY A 764 32.99 -0.01 -13.42
C GLY A 764 32.98 -1.41 -12.85
N SER A 765 33.41 -1.50 -11.62
CA SER A 765 33.39 -2.73 -10.84
C SER A 765 32.20 -2.76 -9.91
N PHE A 766 31.51 -3.88 -9.90
CA PHE A 766 30.32 -4.13 -9.09
C PHE A 766 30.51 -5.35 -8.21
N SER A 767 29.84 -5.35 -7.07
CA SER A 767 29.75 -6.53 -6.21
C SER A 767 28.33 -7.09 -6.18
N VAL A 768 28.23 -8.39 -6.34
CA VAL A 768 27.04 -9.19 -5.96
C VAL A 768 27.15 -9.53 -4.49
N ILE A 769 26.09 -9.30 -3.71
CA ILE A 769 26.03 -9.61 -2.29
C ILE A 769 24.79 -10.47 -2.03
N ILE A 770 25.01 -11.65 -1.43
CA ILE A 770 23.93 -12.53 -0.94
C ILE A 770 24.31 -12.94 0.48
N LYS A 771 23.60 -12.41 1.46
CA LYS A 771 23.94 -12.54 2.89
C LYS A 771 25.40 -12.09 3.12
N ASP A 772 26.25 -12.97 3.61
CA ASP A 772 27.68 -12.69 3.89
C ASP A 772 28.60 -12.99 2.70
N LEU A 773 28.06 -13.57 1.62
CA LEU A 773 28.81 -13.93 0.43
C LEU A 773 28.91 -12.76 -0.54
N LYS A 774 30.10 -12.57 -1.11
CA LYS A 774 30.39 -11.49 -2.07
C LYS A 774 31.17 -12.00 -3.27
N SER A 775 30.79 -11.55 -4.47
CA SER A 775 31.55 -11.81 -5.72
C SER A 775 31.55 -10.55 -6.58
N THR A 776 32.56 -10.33 -7.38
CA THR A 776 32.74 -9.13 -8.21
C THR A 776 32.67 -9.42 -9.70
N PHE A 777 32.16 -8.42 -10.45
CA PHE A 777 32.18 -8.40 -11.91
C PHE A 777 32.37 -6.96 -12.40
N ASN A 778 32.61 -6.78 -13.69
CA ASN A 778 32.74 -5.47 -14.29
C ASN A 778 31.66 -5.24 -15.35
N LEU A 779 31.13 -4.06 -15.41
CA LEU A 779 30.41 -3.55 -16.56
C LEU A 779 31.41 -2.89 -17.50
N LYS A 780 31.31 -3.17 -18.79
CA LYS A 780 32.15 -2.62 -19.84
C LYS A 780 31.28 -2.07 -20.97
N ASN A 781 31.73 -1.00 -21.60
CA ASN A 781 31.18 -0.57 -22.88
C ASN A 781 31.70 -1.49 -24.00
N ASP A 782 30.91 -1.64 -25.08
CA ASP A 782 31.35 -2.38 -26.28
C ASP A 782 32.40 -1.61 -27.06
#